data_179a736a0181b6e275981a262133e3b4
#
_entry.id   179a736a0181b6e275981a262133e3b4
#
_cell.length_a   1.000
_cell.length_b   1.000
_cell.length_c   1.000
_cell.angle_alpha   90.00
_cell.angle_beta   90.00
_cell.angle_gamma   90.00
#
_symmetry.space_group_name_H-M   'P 1'
#
loop_
_entity.id
_entity.type
_entity.pdbx_description
1 polymer ?
#
loop_
_entity_poly.entity_id
_entity_poly.type
_entity_poly.pdbx_seq_one_letter_code
_entity_poly.pdbx_strand_id
1 'polypeptide(L)'
;VRVLVISNFYPPEVETGSTLGCRNIVESLKAREHDVRVLTSTPNPKNERREGDVHRWLRRDPKKTEHWHGVFLKELANQTLARRVFQDFRPAVILLFDLSRVSFSLALLAQDMGFPTCLYVSSDWLATWEKDAWYELWPKERGGSRVLRFLSRHFGLVPPLQPLSLNGAIFASTFLKNMTIGVGRPAAQAPVVPWGVDLSRFSYKEAGKHPPNRLLYGGEVGPEKGVEVAIEALGILKNEEGYADLSLTISGRDRDYPSFVAYLREVGSQHGVLNNLIFSGFIPSDKMPSLYQAHDIFVFPSAKEEPLTISLLEAMSCGMAVVSTSSGGNADILKDGTNSLVIPKENPELCASQVLRLLKDPGLYESLRKKARNTIEEGFRLDRSVESIEKILKDAAGQESGALRERKAAEVPSTAQDMSAESMTRLLRRAKRWLKWGDLVVLGRAFLKPPFLAQKMRAAFLKSSSFIALLVLPVLYEGFFFLSGRRRKATSTDTSQPQNLLVVQLADIGDVVLTSPFLRELRSFLPCASITLAVQPRMFNLVEKCPYVDEVVPFRWRTIGNWKDAFRGHVLLWLEASRLAGRLWKKHFDTAVSLRWNNDACQAAAVILMYASGAPRRIAYINGPGDFLFHRLGDVNRLTTGGPVRGALKHEIERQLDILHFLGAQPKDTRLEVWTSKDDEQFARDFLSGHGIVPPDFLIALAPGAAWAYRRWPADRFVELGRWLQETYNAFILIIAGKGEQDLARQVETGLQTRLTINLAGRTTLRQMAAVLKRCNLFLGNDSGPMHIAAASGVPSVGLFGPGEYERFRPWGKNNETIRLGLTCNPCSENCRFNEARCIQGITVAQVRSALEKKLQGRRHLEIKKD
;
A
#
# COMPACT_ATOMS: atom_id res chain seq x y z
N VAL A 1 14.89 7.89 -40.76
CA VAL A 1 14.83 6.52 -40.16
C VAL A 1 13.43 6.24 -39.65
N ARG A 2 12.92 5.00 -39.82
CA ARG A 2 11.65 4.57 -39.21
C ARG A 2 11.89 4.14 -37.78
N VAL A 3 11.35 4.91 -36.84
CA VAL A 3 11.52 4.71 -35.40
C VAL A 3 10.18 4.34 -34.78
N LEU A 4 10.09 3.17 -34.13
CA LEU A 4 8.95 2.83 -33.30
C LEU A 4 9.28 3.14 -31.84
N VAL A 5 8.51 4.01 -31.21
CA VAL A 5 8.64 4.31 -29.79
C VAL A 5 7.61 3.50 -29.02
N ILE A 6 8.03 2.77 -27.99
CA ILE A 6 7.13 2.07 -27.05
C ILE A 6 7.26 2.72 -25.70
N SER A 7 6.14 3.20 -25.16
CA SER A 7 6.10 3.90 -23.88
C SER A 7 4.88 3.48 -23.06
N ASN A 8 5.03 3.51 -21.74
CA ASN A 8 3.96 3.25 -20.79
C ASN A 8 2.77 4.17 -21.00
N PHE A 9 3.02 5.49 -21.06
CA PHE A 9 2.03 6.54 -21.36
C PHE A 9 2.58 7.54 -22.37
N TYR A 10 1.68 8.25 -23.02
CA TYR A 10 2.02 9.33 -23.95
C TYR A 10 0.96 10.44 -23.85
N PRO A 11 1.35 11.73 -23.81
CA PRO A 11 0.41 12.86 -23.74
C PRO A 11 -0.62 12.86 -24.89
N PRO A 12 -1.78 13.54 -24.73
CA PRO A 12 -2.18 14.40 -23.60
C PRO A 12 -2.86 13.65 -22.44
N GLU A 13 -3.14 12.34 -22.53
CA GLU A 13 -3.92 11.64 -21.50
C GLU A 13 -3.22 11.58 -20.13
N VAL A 14 -1.88 11.51 -20.13
CA VAL A 14 -1.06 11.52 -18.92
C VAL A 14 0.18 12.37 -19.16
N GLU A 15 0.34 13.44 -18.37
CA GLU A 15 1.52 14.29 -18.39
C GLU A 15 2.31 14.14 -17.09
N THR A 16 3.44 13.45 -17.16
CA THR A 16 4.46 13.32 -16.10
C THR A 16 5.80 13.74 -16.68
N GLY A 17 6.84 13.89 -15.83
CA GLY A 17 8.18 14.21 -16.33
C GLY A 17 8.64 13.25 -17.44
N SER A 18 8.53 11.93 -17.24
CA SER A 18 8.96 10.92 -18.22
C SER A 18 8.11 10.95 -19.51
N THR A 19 6.80 11.19 -19.41
CA THR A 19 5.93 11.24 -20.59
C THR A 19 6.13 12.51 -21.40
N LEU A 20 6.40 13.64 -20.75
CA LEU A 20 6.76 14.91 -21.39
C LEU A 20 8.12 14.80 -22.07
N GLY A 21 9.12 14.21 -21.41
CA GLY A 21 10.42 13.94 -22.01
C GLY A 21 10.32 13.04 -23.24
N CYS A 22 9.51 11.97 -23.17
CA CYS A 22 9.23 11.11 -24.33
C CYS A 22 8.61 11.89 -25.50
N ARG A 23 7.57 12.70 -25.24
CA ARG A 23 6.94 13.54 -26.28
C ARG A 23 7.93 14.50 -26.91
N ASN A 24 8.72 15.22 -26.12
CA ASN A 24 9.67 16.20 -26.62
C ASN A 24 10.70 15.55 -27.55
N ILE A 25 11.20 14.35 -27.21
CA ILE A 25 12.10 13.61 -28.06
C ILE A 25 11.40 13.14 -29.33
N VAL A 26 10.21 12.59 -29.25
CA VAL A 26 9.40 12.12 -30.40
C VAL A 26 9.12 13.26 -31.38
N GLU A 27 8.62 14.39 -30.89
CA GLU A 27 8.29 15.53 -31.76
C GLU A 27 9.56 16.16 -32.37
N SER A 28 10.67 16.18 -31.64
CA SER A 28 11.96 16.64 -32.19
C SER A 28 12.51 15.69 -33.27
N LEU A 29 12.34 14.36 -33.11
CA LEU A 29 12.73 13.40 -34.14
C LEU A 29 11.85 13.55 -35.41
N LYS A 30 10.54 13.76 -35.25
CA LYS A 30 9.64 14.07 -36.38
C LYS A 30 10.03 15.37 -37.10
N ALA A 31 10.36 16.42 -36.34
CA ALA A 31 10.84 17.70 -36.93
C ALA A 31 12.16 17.54 -37.70
N ARG A 32 12.93 16.45 -37.42
CA ARG A 32 14.14 16.05 -38.17
C ARG A 32 13.86 15.03 -39.26
N GLU A 33 12.63 14.95 -39.73
CA GLU A 33 12.19 14.12 -40.86
C GLU A 33 12.32 12.58 -40.61
N HIS A 34 12.30 12.13 -39.36
CA HIS A 34 12.15 10.71 -39.06
C HIS A 34 10.69 10.29 -39.11
N ASP A 35 10.43 9.09 -39.69
CA ASP A 35 9.10 8.46 -39.60
C ASP A 35 8.95 7.80 -38.23
N VAL A 36 8.23 8.46 -37.32
CA VAL A 36 8.11 8.04 -35.93
C VAL A 36 6.69 7.61 -35.61
N ARG A 37 6.51 6.37 -35.14
CA ARG A 37 5.25 5.89 -34.55
C ARG A 37 5.39 5.62 -33.06
N VAL A 38 4.30 5.80 -32.34
CA VAL A 38 4.24 5.59 -30.89
C VAL A 38 3.24 4.48 -30.57
N LEU A 39 3.69 3.44 -29.84
CA LEU A 39 2.84 2.39 -29.28
C LEU A 39 2.79 2.60 -27.77
N THR A 40 1.60 2.85 -27.23
CA THR A 40 1.44 3.20 -25.81
C THR A 40 0.16 2.63 -25.20
N SER A 41 0.00 2.79 -23.90
CA SER A 41 -1.22 2.42 -23.17
C SER A 41 -2.20 3.60 -23.03
N THR A 42 -3.42 3.28 -22.62
CA THR A 42 -4.44 4.25 -22.21
C THR A 42 -4.90 4.00 -20.78
N PRO A 43 -5.17 5.06 -19.98
CA PRO A 43 -5.77 4.91 -18.64
C PRO A 43 -7.13 4.23 -18.67
N ASN A 44 -7.91 4.41 -19.74
CA ASN A 44 -9.24 3.86 -19.91
C ASN A 44 -9.26 2.85 -21.07
N PRO A 45 -9.46 1.54 -20.82
CA PRO A 45 -9.51 0.52 -21.87
C PRO A 45 -10.62 0.73 -22.93
N LYS A 46 -11.63 1.57 -22.63
CA LYS A 46 -12.67 1.95 -23.60
C LYS A 46 -12.16 2.96 -24.64
N ASN A 47 -11.02 3.59 -24.38
CA ASN A 47 -10.38 4.59 -25.25
C ASN A 47 -9.24 3.98 -26.09
N GLU A 48 -9.26 2.67 -26.35
CA GLU A 48 -8.33 2.06 -27.29
C GLU A 48 -8.56 2.67 -28.67
N ARG A 49 -7.64 3.53 -29.14
CA ARG A 49 -7.77 4.25 -30.42
C ARG A 49 -6.41 4.49 -31.06
N ARG A 50 -6.46 4.75 -32.36
CA ARG A 50 -5.34 5.29 -33.13
C ARG A 50 -5.57 6.80 -33.33
N GLU A 51 -4.59 7.59 -32.96
CA GLU A 51 -4.56 9.04 -33.17
C GLU A 51 -3.36 9.38 -34.04
N GLY A 52 -3.56 9.44 -35.36
CA GLY A 52 -2.45 9.63 -36.29
C GLY A 52 -1.39 8.53 -36.15
N ASP A 53 -0.19 8.93 -35.70
CA ASP A 53 0.96 8.05 -35.48
C ASP A 53 1.01 7.43 -34.06
N VAL A 54 0.03 7.75 -33.20
CA VAL A 54 -0.04 7.25 -31.82
C VAL A 54 -1.06 6.13 -31.71
N HIS A 55 -0.62 4.95 -31.32
CA HIS A 55 -1.44 3.76 -31.12
C HIS A 55 -1.58 3.50 -29.62
N ARG A 56 -2.75 3.83 -29.03
CA ARG A 56 -3.07 3.65 -27.61
C ARG A 56 -3.72 2.30 -27.37
N TRP A 57 -2.98 1.20 -27.57
CA TRP A 57 -3.50 -0.16 -27.58
C TRP A 57 -2.97 -1.05 -26.46
N LEU A 58 -1.83 -0.68 -25.84
CA LEU A 58 -1.23 -1.51 -24.81
C LEU A 58 -2.07 -1.52 -23.54
N ARG A 59 -2.15 -2.69 -22.92
CA ARG A 59 -2.81 -2.91 -21.64
C ARG A 59 -1.81 -2.80 -20.52
N ARG A 60 -2.19 -2.08 -19.46
CA ARG A 60 -1.36 -1.87 -18.28
C ARG A 60 -1.35 -3.07 -17.35
N ASP A 61 -0.35 -3.13 -16.50
CA ASP A 61 -0.30 -4.10 -15.42
C ASP A 61 -1.57 -4.05 -14.57
N PRO A 62 -2.14 -5.22 -14.29
CA PRO A 62 -3.25 -5.33 -13.38
C PRO A 62 -2.85 -4.78 -12.01
N LYS A 63 -3.79 -4.24 -11.28
CA LYS A 63 -3.59 -3.90 -9.87
C LYS A 63 -3.08 -5.15 -9.15
N LYS A 64 -2.18 -5.02 -8.18
CA LYS A 64 -1.48 -6.12 -7.44
C LYS A 64 -2.34 -7.32 -6.97
N THR A 65 -3.63 -7.29 -7.18
CA THR A 65 -4.62 -8.30 -6.78
C THR A 65 -5.11 -9.19 -7.92
N GLU A 66 -4.62 -9.02 -9.16
CA GLU A 66 -5.08 -9.87 -10.27
C GLU A 66 -4.35 -11.22 -10.30
N HIS A 67 -5.14 -12.27 -10.60
CA HIS A 67 -4.64 -13.64 -10.75
C HIS A 67 -3.71 -13.77 -11.96
N TRP A 68 -2.83 -14.78 -11.95
CA TRP A 68 -1.89 -15.09 -13.04
C TRP A 68 -2.55 -15.14 -14.43
N HIS A 69 -3.83 -15.52 -14.52
CA HIS A 69 -4.60 -15.48 -15.77
C HIS A 69 -4.76 -14.06 -16.34
N GLY A 70 -4.97 -13.07 -15.49
CA GLY A 70 -5.06 -11.66 -15.90
C GLY A 70 -3.75 -11.17 -16.49
N VAL A 71 -2.64 -11.49 -15.83
CA VAL A 71 -1.29 -11.19 -16.31
C VAL A 71 -1.02 -11.89 -17.64
N PHE A 72 -1.33 -13.19 -17.76
CA PHE A 72 -1.16 -13.94 -18.99
C PHE A 72 -1.96 -13.37 -20.17
N LEU A 73 -3.25 -13.04 -19.94
CA LEU A 73 -4.11 -12.47 -20.98
C LEU A 73 -3.67 -11.06 -21.39
N LYS A 74 -3.15 -10.27 -20.46
CA LYS A 74 -2.55 -8.99 -20.76
C LYS A 74 -1.32 -9.14 -21.62
N GLU A 75 -0.40 -10.04 -21.26
CA GLU A 75 0.80 -10.34 -22.06
C GLU A 75 0.45 -10.83 -23.46
N LEU A 76 -0.51 -11.74 -23.57
CA LEU A 76 -1.00 -12.20 -24.85
C LEU A 76 -1.50 -11.04 -25.71
N ALA A 77 -2.29 -10.13 -25.15
CA ALA A 77 -2.74 -8.95 -25.87
C ALA A 77 -1.59 -8.02 -26.28
N ASN A 78 -0.73 -7.66 -25.34
CA ASN A 78 0.36 -6.71 -25.58
C ASN A 78 1.37 -7.24 -26.59
N GLN A 79 1.83 -8.49 -26.44
CA GLN A 79 2.80 -9.07 -27.38
C GLN A 79 2.20 -9.30 -28.78
N THR A 80 0.92 -9.68 -28.86
CA THR A 80 0.24 -9.83 -30.18
C THR A 80 0.09 -8.49 -30.89
N LEU A 81 -0.32 -7.44 -30.15
CA LEU A 81 -0.45 -6.07 -30.69
C LEU A 81 0.90 -5.50 -31.13
N ALA A 82 1.94 -5.69 -30.30
CA ALA A 82 3.28 -5.25 -30.65
C ALA A 82 3.81 -5.94 -31.91
N ARG A 83 3.66 -7.27 -32.04
CA ARG A 83 4.03 -8.01 -33.26
C ARG A 83 3.36 -7.43 -34.52
N ARG A 84 2.06 -7.15 -34.42
CA ARG A 84 1.33 -6.55 -35.55
C ARG A 84 1.91 -5.19 -35.91
N VAL A 85 2.17 -4.30 -34.94
CA VAL A 85 2.78 -3.00 -35.23
C VAL A 85 4.19 -3.16 -35.81
N PHE A 86 4.99 -4.12 -35.32
CA PHE A 86 6.32 -4.41 -35.86
C PHE A 86 6.26 -4.87 -37.32
N GLN A 87 5.30 -5.71 -37.68
CA GLN A 87 5.09 -6.20 -39.05
C GLN A 87 4.56 -5.09 -39.98
N ASP A 88 3.56 -4.33 -39.54
CA ASP A 88 2.91 -3.30 -40.34
C ASP A 88 3.84 -2.09 -40.58
N PHE A 89 4.58 -1.67 -39.54
CA PHE A 89 5.45 -0.51 -39.64
C PHE A 89 6.87 -0.83 -40.11
N ARG A 90 7.36 -2.02 -39.81
CA ARG A 90 8.74 -2.49 -40.11
C ARG A 90 9.77 -1.45 -39.64
N PRO A 91 9.84 -1.16 -38.29
CA PRO A 91 10.76 -0.14 -37.77
C PRO A 91 12.22 -0.51 -38.09
N ALA A 92 13.04 0.49 -38.36
CA ALA A 92 14.48 0.30 -38.50
C ALA A 92 15.13 0.18 -37.10
N VAL A 93 14.54 0.79 -36.13
CA VAL A 93 14.94 0.74 -34.71
C VAL A 93 13.73 0.93 -33.81
N ILE A 94 13.72 0.25 -32.65
CA ILE A 94 12.70 0.40 -31.63
C ILE A 94 13.30 1.12 -30.43
N LEU A 95 12.74 2.28 -30.08
CA LEU A 95 13.08 3.04 -28.90
C LEU A 95 12.08 2.74 -27.76
N LEU A 96 12.56 2.11 -26.72
CA LEU A 96 11.79 1.72 -25.56
C LEU A 96 12.00 2.76 -24.47
N PHE A 97 10.92 3.41 -24.09
CA PHE A 97 10.86 4.32 -22.96
C PHE A 97 10.42 3.57 -21.67
N ASP A 98 9.91 4.26 -20.68
CA ASP A 98 9.44 3.64 -19.45
C ASP A 98 8.41 2.51 -19.71
N LEU A 99 8.74 1.27 -19.34
CA LEU A 99 7.88 0.10 -19.48
C LEU A 99 7.25 -0.38 -18.15
N SER A 100 7.41 0.38 -17.07
CA SER A 100 7.04 0.00 -15.70
C SER A 100 5.57 -0.42 -15.49
N ARG A 101 4.67 -0.05 -16.40
CA ARG A 101 3.22 -0.34 -16.30
C ARG A 101 2.67 -1.22 -17.43
N VAL A 102 3.44 -1.47 -18.47
CA VAL A 102 2.96 -2.28 -19.61
C VAL A 102 3.62 -3.65 -19.67
N SER A 103 4.86 -3.81 -19.46
CA SER A 103 5.70 -4.99 -19.26
C SER A 103 7.03 -4.87 -20.02
N PHE A 104 8.10 -5.28 -19.38
CA PHE A 104 9.41 -5.36 -20.04
C PHE A 104 9.49 -6.48 -21.09
N SER A 105 8.52 -7.41 -21.14
CA SER A 105 8.41 -8.45 -22.16
C SER A 105 8.37 -7.89 -23.59
N LEU A 106 7.92 -6.64 -23.77
CA LEU A 106 7.94 -5.96 -25.06
C LEU A 106 9.35 -5.67 -25.56
N ALA A 107 10.29 -5.39 -24.66
CA ALA A 107 11.70 -5.25 -24.98
C ALA A 107 12.31 -6.60 -25.39
N LEU A 108 12.01 -7.67 -24.64
CA LEU A 108 12.42 -9.03 -24.99
C LEU A 108 11.85 -9.47 -26.33
N LEU A 109 10.57 -9.16 -26.58
CA LEU A 109 9.92 -9.48 -27.85
C LEU A 109 10.61 -8.80 -29.04
N ALA A 110 10.92 -7.51 -28.89
CA ALA A 110 11.60 -6.74 -29.94
C ALA A 110 12.98 -7.36 -30.28
N GLN A 111 13.75 -7.73 -29.25
CA GLN A 111 15.06 -8.37 -29.40
C GLN A 111 14.96 -9.80 -29.97
N ASP A 112 13.98 -10.61 -29.51
CA ASP A 112 13.72 -11.96 -29.99
C ASP A 112 13.34 -11.97 -31.47
N MET A 113 12.60 -10.96 -31.93
CA MET A 113 12.28 -10.76 -33.35
C MET A 113 13.44 -10.15 -34.17
N GLY A 114 14.59 -9.85 -33.55
CA GLY A 114 15.77 -9.31 -34.19
C GLY A 114 15.71 -7.83 -34.57
N PHE A 115 14.81 -7.06 -33.97
CA PHE A 115 14.81 -5.61 -34.17
C PHE A 115 15.91 -4.93 -33.35
N PRO A 116 16.69 -3.99 -33.97
CA PRO A 116 17.54 -3.11 -33.18
C PRO A 116 16.77 -2.37 -32.12
N THR A 117 17.21 -2.44 -30.86
CA THR A 117 16.51 -1.84 -29.73
C THR A 117 17.40 -0.87 -28.98
N CYS A 118 16.85 0.31 -28.69
CA CYS A 118 17.42 1.28 -27.77
C CYS A 118 16.50 1.45 -26.56
N LEU A 119 17.08 1.48 -25.36
CA LEU A 119 16.34 1.55 -24.08
C LEU A 119 16.62 2.89 -23.45
N TYR A 120 15.69 3.83 -23.49
CA TYR A 120 15.83 5.11 -22.78
C TYR A 120 15.31 4.98 -21.35
N VAL A 121 16.22 4.90 -20.40
CA VAL A 121 15.94 4.64 -18.99
C VAL A 121 15.71 5.96 -18.26
N SER A 122 14.46 6.32 -18.09
CA SER A 122 14.00 7.56 -17.46
C SER A 122 13.38 7.37 -16.07
N SER A 123 13.29 6.13 -15.60
CA SER A 123 12.84 5.74 -14.27
C SER A 123 13.55 4.45 -13.84
N ASP A 124 13.24 3.93 -12.67
CA ASP A 124 13.89 2.76 -12.07
C ASP A 124 13.44 1.40 -12.69
N TRP A 125 12.62 1.41 -13.74
CA TRP A 125 12.02 0.19 -14.30
C TRP A 125 13.03 -0.87 -14.72
N LEU A 126 14.21 -0.46 -15.22
CA LEU A 126 15.26 -1.38 -15.62
C LEU A 126 16.00 -2.00 -14.43
N ALA A 127 16.12 -1.28 -13.33
CA ALA A 127 16.66 -1.79 -12.07
C ALA A 127 15.67 -2.69 -11.31
N THR A 128 14.36 -2.48 -11.53
CA THR A 128 13.28 -3.16 -10.78
C THR A 128 12.46 -4.13 -11.63
N TRP A 129 12.90 -4.50 -12.84
CA TRP A 129 12.13 -5.37 -13.75
C TRP A 129 11.72 -6.72 -13.15
N GLU A 130 12.44 -7.20 -12.12
CA GLU A 130 12.10 -8.44 -11.40
C GLU A 130 10.75 -8.36 -10.65
N LYS A 131 10.26 -7.13 -10.43
CA LYS A 131 8.94 -6.83 -9.87
C LYS A 131 7.84 -6.76 -10.94
N ASP A 132 8.19 -6.96 -12.22
CA ASP A 132 7.22 -7.04 -13.31
C ASP A 132 6.34 -8.28 -13.13
N ALA A 133 5.03 -8.09 -13.28
CA ALA A 133 4.05 -9.15 -13.01
C ALA A 133 4.22 -10.37 -13.93
N TRP A 134 4.71 -10.19 -15.18
CA TRP A 134 5.03 -11.30 -16.09
C TRP A 134 6.25 -12.05 -15.64
N TYR A 135 7.31 -11.33 -15.19
CA TYR A 135 8.53 -11.94 -14.67
C TYR A 135 8.26 -12.73 -13.39
N GLU A 136 7.43 -12.24 -12.48
CA GLU A 136 7.07 -12.91 -11.22
C GLU A 136 6.39 -14.28 -11.44
N LEU A 137 5.75 -14.50 -12.60
CA LEU A 137 5.16 -15.80 -12.95
C LEU A 137 6.19 -16.88 -13.30
N TRP A 138 7.47 -16.48 -13.52
CA TRP A 138 8.55 -17.36 -14.00
C TRP A 138 9.67 -17.53 -12.96
N PRO A 139 9.51 -18.36 -11.92
CA PRO A 139 10.53 -18.55 -10.89
C PRO A 139 11.84 -19.12 -11.48
N LYS A 140 12.96 -18.46 -11.14
CA LYS A 140 14.32 -18.79 -11.67
C LYS A 140 14.74 -20.25 -11.44
N GLU A 141 14.41 -20.83 -10.27
CA GLU A 141 14.88 -22.16 -9.86
C GLU A 141 14.15 -23.35 -10.50
N ARG A 142 13.03 -23.16 -11.18
CA ARG A 142 12.17 -24.25 -11.69
C ARG A 142 11.69 -24.09 -13.15
N GLY A 143 12.21 -23.12 -13.89
CA GLY A 143 11.90 -22.95 -15.31
C GLY A 143 10.41 -22.76 -15.64
N GLY A 144 9.65 -22.09 -14.78
CA GLY A 144 8.22 -21.87 -14.95
C GLY A 144 7.35 -23.12 -14.77
N SER A 145 6.05 -22.95 -14.56
CA SER A 145 5.14 -24.09 -14.56
C SER A 145 5.09 -24.69 -15.99
N ARG A 146 4.98 -26.03 -16.10
CA ARG A 146 4.85 -26.72 -17.40
C ARG A 146 3.66 -26.17 -18.21
N VAL A 147 2.62 -25.72 -17.52
CA VAL A 147 1.42 -25.12 -18.10
C VAL A 147 1.73 -23.77 -18.73
N LEU A 148 2.42 -22.89 -18.04
CA LEU A 148 2.82 -21.58 -18.58
C LEU A 148 3.74 -21.72 -19.79
N ARG A 149 4.71 -22.64 -19.76
CA ARG A 149 5.58 -22.93 -20.91
C ARG A 149 4.79 -23.47 -22.09
N PHE A 150 3.87 -24.39 -21.86
CA PHE A 150 3.01 -24.93 -22.92
C PHE A 150 2.14 -23.82 -23.54
N LEU A 151 1.47 -23.03 -22.70
CA LEU A 151 0.60 -21.93 -23.18
C LEU A 151 1.41 -20.85 -23.88
N SER A 152 2.58 -20.46 -23.36
CA SER A 152 3.43 -19.48 -24.01
C SER A 152 3.89 -19.95 -25.38
N ARG A 153 4.32 -21.20 -25.52
CA ARG A 153 4.66 -21.80 -26.81
C ARG A 153 3.46 -21.86 -27.76
N HIS A 154 2.30 -22.30 -27.25
CA HIS A 154 1.09 -22.41 -28.06
C HIS A 154 0.58 -21.05 -28.58
N PHE A 155 0.73 -20.00 -27.83
CA PHE A 155 0.32 -18.63 -28.19
C PHE A 155 1.49 -17.76 -28.70
N GLY A 156 2.68 -18.32 -28.85
CA GLY A 156 3.86 -17.61 -29.35
C GLY A 156 4.35 -16.50 -28.45
N LEU A 157 4.15 -16.59 -27.13
CA LEU A 157 4.60 -15.58 -26.17
C LEU A 157 6.08 -15.76 -25.84
N VAL A 158 6.79 -14.63 -25.70
CA VAL A 158 8.18 -14.62 -25.27
C VAL A 158 8.23 -14.68 -23.73
N PRO A 159 8.76 -15.79 -23.16
CA PRO A 159 8.94 -15.88 -21.71
C PRO A 159 10.17 -15.10 -21.28
N PRO A 160 10.20 -14.57 -20.04
CA PRO A 160 11.32 -13.79 -19.52
C PRO A 160 12.47 -14.69 -19.02
N LEU A 161 12.86 -15.66 -19.82
CA LEU A 161 13.90 -16.65 -19.49
C LEU A 161 15.27 -16.26 -20.05
N GLN A 162 15.30 -15.37 -21.03
CA GLN A 162 16.53 -14.85 -21.64
C GLN A 162 16.90 -13.50 -21.00
N PRO A 163 18.20 -13.19 -20.85
CA PRO A 163 18.63 -11.88 -20.39
C PRO A 163 18.33 -10.83 -21.47
N LEU A 164 17.80 -9.68 -21.03
CA LEU A 164 17.64 -8.51 -21.89
C LEU A 164 19.02 -7.95 -22.24
N SER A 165 19.31 -7.76 -23.53
CA SER A 165 20.51 -7.06 -23.97
C SER A 165 20.42 -5.57 -23.65
N LEU A 166 21.43 -5.00 -23.02
CA LEU A 166 21.53 -3.58 -22.68
C LEU A 166 22.47 -2.80 -23.61
N ASN A 167 22.92 -3.38 -24.74
CA ASN A 167 23.86 -2.73 -25.65
C ASN A 167 23.35 -1.39 -26.21
N GLY A 168 22.03 -1.18 -26.29
CA GLY A 168 21.40 0.06 -26.72
C GLY A 168 20.82 0.87 -25.54
N ALA A 169 21.25 0.64 -24.30
CA ALA A 169 20.74 1.38 -23.14
C ALA A 169 21.27 2.82 -23.09
N ILE A 170 20.41 3.77 -22.78
CA ILE A 170 20.68 5.20 -22.62
C ILE A 170 20.05 5.61 -21.30
N PHE A 171 20.78 6.25 -20.43
CA PHE A 171 20.27 6.68 -19.13
C PHE A 171 20.00 8.17 -19.08
N ALA A 172 18.88 8.57 -18.49
CA ALA A 172 18.56 9.98 -18.31
C ALA A 172 19.39 10.67 -17.22
N SER A 173 20.02 9.88 -16.31
CA SER A 173 20.91 10.40 -15.26
C SER A 173 21.95 9.36 -14.84
N THR A 174 23.04 9.85 -14.25
CA THR A 174 24.09 9.02 -13.64
C THR A 174 23.52 8.17 -12.49
N PHE A 175 22.57 8.71 -11.74
CA PHE A 175 21.86 8.00 -10.67
C PHE A 175 21.17 6.72 -11.18
N LEU A 176 20.39 6.81 -12.24
CA LEU A 176 19.68 5.65 -12.82
C LEU A 176 20.67 4.61 -13.37
N LYS A 177 21.76 5.06 -14.01
CA LYS A 177 22.83 4.18 -14.48
C LYS A 177 23.46 3.42 -13.31
N ASN A 178 23.88 4.12 -12.26
CA ASN A 178 24.52 3.53 -11.08
C ASN A 178 23.56 2.59 -10.33
N MET A 179 22.28 2.94 -10.21
CA MET A 179 21.24 2.06 -9.66
C MET A 179 21.16 0.75 -10.44
N THR A 180 21.16 0.82 -11.77
CA THR A 180 21.09 -0.35 -12.65
C THR A 180 22.34 -1.24 -12.54
N ILE A 181 23.53 -0.64 -12.44
CA ILE A 181 24.78 -1.35 -12.19
C ILE A 181 24.77 -2.01 -10.81
N GLY A 182 24.29 -1.28 -9.78
CA GLY A 182 24.21 -1.76 -8.40
C GLY A 182 23.38 -3.02 -8.19
N VAL A 183 22.40 -3.26 -9.07
CA VAL A 183 21.63 -4.53 -9.09
C VAL A 183 22.25 -5.60 -10.03
N GLY A 184 23.51 -5.43 -10.43
CA GLY A 184 24.27 -6.41 -11.20
C GLY A 184 23.96 -6.42 -12.71
N ARG A 185 23.43 -5.32 -13.28
CA ARG A 185 23.18 -5.23 -14.73
C ARG A 185 24.39 -4.68 -15.48
N PRO A 186 24.73 -5.20 -16.68
CA PRO A 186 25.91 -4.79 -17.45
C PRO A 186 25.69 -3.45 -18.19
N ALA A 187 25.52 -2.36 -17.44
CA ALA A 187 25.23 -1.02 -17.98
C ALA A 187 26.42 -0.05 -17.92
N ALA A 188 27.63 -0.52 -17.54
CA ALA A 188 28.78 0.36 -17.30
C ALA A 188 29.17 1.20 -18.52
N GLN A 189 29.07 0.68 -19.73
CA GLN A 189 29.42 1.36 -20.98
C GLN A 189 28.26 2.18 -21.57
N ALA A 190 27.06 2.09 -21.01
CA ALA A 190 25.90 2.82 -21.53
C ALA A 190 26.06 4.34 -21.32
N PRO A 191 25.73 5.16 -22.35
CA PRO A 191 25.80 6.61 -22.23
C PRO A 191 24.73 7.18 -21.28
N VAL A 192 25.07 8.32 -20.67
CA VAL A 192 24.11 9.16 -19.97
C VAL A 192 23.76 10.33 -20.89
N VAL A 193 22.50 10.39 -21.29
CA VAL A 193 21.94 11.46 -22.13
C VAL A 193 20.70 11.96 -21.43
N PRO A 194 20.79 13.08 -20.69
CA PRO A 194 19.64 13.64 -19.99
C PRO A 194 18.58 14.12 -21.01
N TRP A 195 17.31 14.09 -20.63
CA TRP A 195 16.32 14.84 -21.39
C TRP A 195 16.60 16.33 -21.28
N GLY A 196 16.49 17.04 -22.39
CA GLY A 196 16.79 18.46 -22.41
C GLY A 196 15.55 19.31 -22.29
N VAL A 197 15.78 20.63 -22.19
CA VAL A 197 14.75 21.66 -22.21
C VAL A 197 14.82 22.48 -23.51
N ASP A 198 13.66 22.78 -24.06
CA ASP A 198 13.53 23.69 -25.20
C ASP A 198 13.70 25.15 -24.74
N LEU A 199 14.86 25.72 -25.00
CA LEU A 199 15.22 27.07 -24.59
C LEU A 199 14.41 28.18 -25.32
N SER A 200 13.83 27.87 -26.45
CA SER A 200 12.94 28.82 -27.17
C SER A 200 11.61 28.99 -26.45
N ARG A 201 11.16 27.91 -25.82
CA ARG A 201 9.92 27.86 -25.04
C ARG A 201 10.13 28.33 -23.58
N PHE A 202 11.25 27.97 -22.97
CA PHE A 202 11.61 28.35 -21.60
C PHE A 202 12.70 29.44 -21.64
N SER A 203 12.27 30.68 -22.03
CA SER A 203 13.17 31.80 -22.16
C SER A 203 13.62 32.36 -20.83
N TYR A 204 14.84 32.90 -20.79
CA TYR A 204 15.41 33.53 -19.59
C TYR A 204 14.60 34.79 -19.24
N LYS A 205 14.26 34.94 -17.96
CA LYS A 205 13.63 36.10 -17.37
C LYS A 205 14.71 37.06 -16.85
N GLU A 206 14.75 38.30 -17.33
CA GLU A 206 15.59 39.31 -16.68
C GLU A 206 15.10 39.62 -15.26
N ALA A 207 16.00 40.05 -14.39
CA ALA A 207 15.62 40.40 -13.04
C ALA A 207 14.62 41.56 -13.01
N GLY A 208 13.59 41.42 -12.18
CA GLY A 208 12.67 42.49 -11.91
C GLY A 208 13.32 43.63 -11.12
N LYS A 209 12.75 44.85 -11.18
CA LYS A 209 13.19 45.99 -10.37
C LYS A 209 12.89 45.84 -8.86
N HIS A 210 12.11 44.86 -8.49
CA HIS A 210 11.69 44.59 -7.09
C HIS A 210 12.41 43.37 -6.50
N PRO A 211 12.65 43.36 -5.18
CA PRO A 211 13.19 42.17 -4.49
C PRO A 211 12.32 40.91 -4.76
N PRO A 212 12.93 39.72 -4.83
CA PRO A 212 12.21 38.50 -5.02
C PRO A 212 11.25 38.23 -3.85
N ASN A 213 10.00 37.94 -4.12
CA ASN A 213 8.98 37.69 -3.09
C ASN A 213 8.00 36.53 -3.42
N ARG A 214 8.18 35.83 -4.54
CA ARG A 214 7.30 34.75 -5.00
C ARG A 214 8.06 33.45 -5.13
N LEU A 215 7.78 32.52 -4.21
CA LEU A 215 8.30 31.17 -4.23
C LEU A 215 7.40 30.28 -5.09
N LEU A 216 7.99 29.33 -5.77
CA LEU A 216 7.29 28.32 -6.56
C LEU A 216 7.77 26.91 -6.17
N TYR A 217 6.83 26.03 -5.86
CA TYR A 217 6.99 24.60 -5.92
C TYR A 217 6.32 24.10 -7.21
N GLY A 218 7.02 23.32 -8.02
CA GLY A 218 6.49 22.75 -9.27
C GLY A 218 6.79 21.28 -9.41
N GLY A 219 5.74 20.43 -9.36
CA GLY A 219 5.91 18.98 -9.45
C GLY A 219 4.69 18.22 -8.97
N GLU A 220 4.82 16.91 -8.79
CA GLU A 220 3.79 16.08 -8.17
C GLU A 220 3.58 16.49 -6.70
N VAL A 221 2.33 16.75 -6.30
CA VAL A 221 1.98 17.12 -4.92
C VAL A 221 1.70 15.83 -4.14
N GLY A 222 2.76 15.19 -3.67
CA GLY A 222 2.70 13.92 -2.97
C GLY A 222 3.60 13.85 -1.73
N PRO A 223 3.37 12.91 -0.83
CA PRO A 223 4.01 12.86 0.49
C PRO A 223 5.55 12.76 0.49
N GLU A 224 6.17 12.30 -0.60
CA GLU A 224 7.63 12.14 -0.68
C GLU A 224 8.31 13.31 -1.40
N LYS A 225 7.54 14.34 -1.75
CA LYS A 225 8.02 15.46 -2.56
C LYS A 225 8.43 16.68 -1.74
N GLY A 226 8.28 16.62 -0.40
CA GLY A 226 8.75 17.62 0.54
C GLY A 226 8.01 18.96 0.47
N VAL A 227 6.77 18.98 -0.04
CA VAL A 227 5.98 20.22 -0.13
C VAL A 227 5.75 20.82 1.26
N GLU A 228 5.58 19.98 2.27
CA GLU A 228 5.48 20.35 3.68
C GLU A 228 6.70 21.13 4.15
N VAL A 229 7.91 20.72 3.75
CA VAL A 229 9.17 21.41 4.09
C VAL A 229 9.19 22.83 3.54
N ALA A 230 8.68 23.04 2.32
CA ALA A 230 8.58 24.38 1.74
C ALA A 230 7.56 25.26 2.48
N ILE A 231 6.45 24.67 2.96
CA ILE A 231 5.43 25.40 3.74
C ILE A 231 5.95 25.77 5.13
N GLU A 232 6.62 24.82 5.82
CA GLU A 232 7.24 25.06 7.12
C GLU A 232 8.34 26.11 7.02
N ALA A 233 9.17 26.06 5.97
CA ALA A 233 10.18 27.06 5.69
C ALA A 233 9.56 28.47 5.45
N LEU A 234 8.42 28.54 4.74
CA LEU A 234 7.68 29.80 4.59
C LEU A 234 7.18 30.31 5.95
N GLY A 235 6.75 29.42 6.86
CA GLY A 235 6.34 29.76 8.22
C GLY A 235 7.48 30.40 9.03
N ILE A 236 8.68 29.86 8.92
CA ILE A 236 9.88 30.43 9.54
C ILE A 236 10.19 31.80 8.97
N LEU A 237 10.17 31.93 7.63
CA LEU A 237 10.50 33.20 6.93
C LEU A 237 9.52 34.34 7.25
N LYS A 238 8.24 34.02 7.42
CA LYS A 238 7.20 35.01 7.73
C LYS A 238 7.43 35.72 9.07
N ASN A 239 8.11 35.05 10.01
CA ASN A 239 8.43 35.61 11.31
C ASN A 239 9.66 36.54 11.27
N GLU A 240 10.38 36.58 10.14
CA GLU A 240 11.50 37.50 9.91
C GLU A 240 10.95 38.88 9.48
N GLU A 241 11.57 39.93 9.96
CA GLU A 241 11.18 41.31 9.66
C GLU A 241 11.28 41.62 8.17
N GLY A 242 10.20 42.13 7.58
CA GLY A 242 10.13 42.55 6.17
C GLY A 242 9.70 41.45 5.19
N TYR A 243 9.34 40.22 5.62
CA TYR A 243 8.97 39.13 4.72
C TYR A 243 7.52 38.59 4.91
N ALA A 244 6.66 39.38 5.53
CA ALA A 244 5.26 39.03 5.75
C ALA A 244 4.45 38.76 4.48
N ASP A 245 4.83 39.42 3.36
CA ASP A 245 4.15 39.31 2.06
C ASP A 245 4.73 38.21 1.16
N LEU A 246 5.71 37.44 1.64
CA LEU A 246 6.27 36.32 0.88
C LEU A 246 5.18 35.27 0.61
N SER A 247 5.08 34.80 -0.63
CA SER A 247 4.08 33.81 -1.04
C SER A 247 4.71 32.56 -1.63
N LEU A 248 4.06 31.41 -1.45
CA LEU A 248 4.44 30.13 -2.05
C LEU A 248 3.30 29.61 -2.95
N THR A 249 3.56 29.53 -4.25
CA THR A 249 2.68 28.84 -5.18
C THR A 249 3.07 27.36 -5.25
N ILE A 250 2.09 26.50 -5.04
CA ILE A 250 2.23 25.03 -5.12
C ILE A 250 1.49 24.58 -6.38
N SER A 251 2.24 24.20 -7.40
CA SER A 251 1.73 23.75 -8.70
C SER A 251 2.02 22.28 -8.92
N GLY A 252 0.99 21.52 -9.27
CA GLY A 252 1.14 20.09 -9.57
C GLY A 252 -0.15 19.31 -9.46
N ARG A 253 -0.07 17.98 -9.68
CA ARG A 253 -1.23 17.09 -9.55
C ARG A 253 -1.60 16.90 -8.09
N ASP A 254 -2.61 17.59 -7.67
CA ASP A 254 -3.21 17.55 -6.35
C ASP A 254 -4.36 16.52 -6.24
N ARG A 255 -5.04 16.24 -7.38
CA ARG A 255 -6.20 15.35 -7.44
C ARG A 255 -5.88 13.88 -7.10
N ASP A 256 -4.63 13.46 -7.28
CA ASP A 256 -4.20 12.10 -6.98
C ASP A 256 -4.04 11.87 -5.46
N TYR A 257 -3.88 12.98 -4.68
CA TYR A 257 -3.66 12.96 -3.24
C TYR A 257 -4.51 13.99 -2.48
N PRO A 258 -5.84 13.97 -2.55
CA PRO A 258 -6.70 15.02 -1.96
C PRO A 258 -6.56 15.15 -0.44
N SER A 259 -6.33 14.04 0.26
CA SER A 259 -6.06 14.05 1.71
C SER A 259 -4.73 14.69 2.07
N PHE A 260 -3.73 14.58 1.19
CA PHE A 260 -2.43 15.23 1.37
C PHE A 260 -2.53 16.74 1.17
N VAL A 261 -3.31 17.20 0.21
CA VAL A 261 -3.56 18.64 0.01
C VAL A 261 -4.28 19.25 1.23
N ALA A 262 -5.24 18.53 1.80
CA ALA A 262 -5.90 18.96 3.04
C ALA A 262 -4.89 19.08 4.20
N TYR A 263 -3.99 18.11 4.34
CA TYR A 263 -2.90 18.17 5.32
C TYR A 263 -1.95 19.36 5.08
N LEU A 264 -1.54 19.62 3.84
CA LEU A 264 -0.69 20.78 3.52
C LEU A 264 -1.34 22.10 3.92
N ARG A 265 -2.67 22.22 3.78
CA ARG A 265 -3.42 23.38 4.27
C ARG A 265 -3.43 23.46 5.79
N GLU A 266 -3.52 22.33 6.47
CA GLU A 266 -3.43 22.26 7.94
C GLU A 266 -2.03 22.66 8.41
N VAL A 267 -0.96 22.17 7.79
CA VAL A 267 0.42 22.63 8.07
C VAL A 267 0.53 24.13 7.87
N GLY A 268 0.01 24.67 6.76
CA GLY A 268 -0.01 26.11 6.51
C GLY A 268 -0.77 26.91 7.58
N SER A 269 -1.84 26.37 8.13
CA SER A 269 -2.61 26.98 9.24
C SER A 269 -1.82 26.95 10.54
N GLN A 270 -1.17 25.82 10.86
CA GLN A 270 -0.35 25.65 12.07
C GLN A 270 0.83 26.61 12.10
N HIS A 271 1.44 26.89 10.95
CA HIS A 271 2.55 27.84 10.81
C HIS A 271 2.09 29.28 10.49
N GLY A 272 0.78 29.54 10.47
CA GLY A 272 0.21 30.89 10.25
C GLY A 272 0.40 31.45 8.84
N VAL A 273 0.67 30.59 7.84
CA VAL A 273 0.96 31.01 6.45
C VAL A 273 -0.12 30.61 5.43
N LEU A 274 -1.27 30.14 5.87
CA LEU A 274 -2.32 29.65 4.98
C LEU A 274 -2.73 30.69 3.92
N ASN A 275 -2.76 31.97 4.26
CA ASN A 275 -3.07 33.07 3.34
C ASN A 275 -1.93 33.40 2.37
N ASN A 276 -0.74 32.91 2.62
CA ASN A 276 0.44 33.08 1.77
C ASN A 276 0.64 31.87 0.81
N LEU A 277 -0.23 30.83 0.91
CA LEU A 277 -0.17 29.65 0.06
C LEU A 277 -1.17 29.74 -1.09
N ILE A 278 -0.69 29.50 -2.31
CA ILE A 278 -1.49 29.48 -3.54
C ILE A 278 -1.43 28.06 -4.12
N PHE A 279 -2.50 27.31 -4.00
CA PHE A 279 -2.63 25.99 -4.63
C PHE A 279 -3.21 26.18 -6.04
N SER A 280 -2.35 26.14 -7.06
CA SER A 280 -2.76 26.35 -8.46
C SER A 280 -3.31 25.08 -9.13
N GLY A 281 -3.14 23.92 -8.49
CA GLY A 281 -3.47 22.65 -9.09
C GLY A 281 -2.56 22.28 -10.27
N PHE A 282 -3.04 21.36 -11.12
CA PHE A 282 -2.31 20.95 -12.32
C PHE A 282 -2.31 22.06 -13.38
N ILE A 283 -1.14 22.49 -13.79
CA ILE A 283 -0.94 23.43 -14.90
C ILE A 283 -0.48 22.65 -16.13
N PRO A 284 -1.18 22.75 -17.28
CA PRO A 284 -0.74 22.15 -18.54
C PRO A 284 0.65 22.61 -18.97
N SER A 285 1.39 21.72 -19.61
CA SER A 285 2.80 21.97 -19.93
C SER A 285 3.03 23.20 -20.82
N ASP A 286 2.07 23.59 -21.66
CA ASP A 286 2.12 24.78 -22.50
C ASP A 286 2.05 26.10 -21.70
N LYS A 287 1.48 26.09 -20.51
CA LYS A 287 1.36 27.25 -19.61
C LYS A 287 2.49 27.32 -18.56
N MET A 288 3.30 26.28 -18.44
CA MET A 288 4.41 26.25 -17.47
C MET A 288 5.43 27.38 -17.66
N PRO A 289 5.83 27.78 -18.88
CA PRO A 289 6.75 28.90 -19.03
C PRO A 289 6.26 30.20 -18.37
N SER A 290 4.98 30.53 -18.53
CA SER A 290 4.39 31.74 -17.90
C SER A 290 4.37 31.62 -16.37
N LEU A 291 4.19 30.38 -15.82
CA LEU A 291 4.25 30.16 -14.39
C LEU A 291 5.67 30.42 -13.84
N TYR A 292 6.71 29.89 -14.47
CA TYR A 292 8.11 30.13 -14.04
C TYR A 292 8.49 31.60 -14.15
N GLN A 293 8.07 32.27 -15.22
CA GLN A 293 8.32 33.72 -15.42
C GLN A 293 7.59 34.58 -14.38
N ALA A 294 6.47 34.11 -13.83
CA ALA A 294 5.73 34.84 -12.79
C ALA A 294 6.37 34.72 -11.39
N HIS A 295 7.34 33.84 -11.17
CA HIS A 295 7.94 33.56 -9.87
C HIS A 295 9.44 33.86 -9.87
N ASP A 296 10.05 33.87 -8.68
CA ASP A 296 11.43 34.33 -8.49
C ASP A 296 12.36 33.23 -7.99
N ILE A 297 11.91 32.43 -7.01
CA ILE A 297 12.70 31.36 -6.39
C ILE A 297 11.95 30.03 -6.53
N PHE A 298 12.63 29.02 -7.06
CA PHE A 298 12.10 27.67 -7.16
C PHE A 298 12.56 26.83 -5.97
N VAL A 299 11.61 26.31 -5.18
CA VAL A 299 11.87 25.51 -3.98
C VAL A 299 11.43 24.09 -4.24
N PHE A 300 12.38 23.13 -4.23
CA PHE A 300 12.11 21.73 -4.54
C PHE A 300 12.79 20.79 -3.53
N PRO A 301 12.27 20.67 -2.29
CA PRO A 301 12.89 19.94 -1.18
C PRO A 301 12.49 18.45 -1.17
N SER A 302 12.55 17.76 -2.32
CA SER A 302 12.13 16.37 -2.44
C SER A 302 12.91 15.44 -1.50
N ALA A 303 12.21 14.63 -0.72
CA ALA A 303 12.79 13.57 0.10
C ALA A 303 13.05 12.28 -0.72
N LYS A 304 12.37 12.16 -1.87
CA LYS A 304 12.53 11.03 -2.78
C LYS A 304 13.80 11.14 -3.62
N GLU A 305 14.40 10.00 -3.95
CA GLU A 305 15.42 9.93 -5.00
C GLU A 305 14.78 10.16 -6.37
N GLU A 306 15.07 11.32 -6.97
CA GLU A 306 14.49 11.71 -8.25
C GLU A 306 15.30 11.11 -9.41
N PRO A 307 14.66 10.57 -10.46
CA PRO A 307 15.37 10.10 -11.65
C PRO A 307 16.15 11.20 -12.37
N LEU A 308 15.51 12.31 -12.61
CA LEU A 308 15.94 13.62 -13.09
C LEU A 308 14.70 14.51 -13.17
N THR A 309 14.68 15.65 -12.53
CA THR A 309 13.48 16.46 -12.40
C THR A 309 13.35 17.46 -13.56
N ILE A 310 12.34 17.29 -14.43
CA ILE A 310 12.09 18.20 -15.57
C ILE A 310 11.75 19.63 -15.09
N SER A 311 10.88 19.79 -14.08
CA SER A 311 10.50 21.11 -13.58
C SER A 311 11.69 21.88 -13.00
N LEU A 312 12.71 21.18 -12.50
CA LEU A 312 13.96 21.80 -12.08
C LEU A 312 14.75 22.36 -13.26
N LEU A 313 14.87 21.58 -14.36
CA LEU A 313 15.51 22.03 -15.59
C LEU A 313 14.77 23.24 -16.21
N GLU A 314 13.45 23.20 -16.22
CA GLU A 314 12.60 24.27 -16.74
C GLU A 314 12.74 25.57 -15.91
N ALA A 315 12.71 25.46 -14.57
CA ALA A 315 12.90 26.59 -13.66
C ALA A 315 14.29 27.24 -13.83
N MET A 316 15.35 26.42 -13.90
CA MET A 316 16.72 26.89 -14.16
C MET A 316 16.83 27.55 -15.55
N SER A 317 16.15 27.00 -16.56
CA SER A 317 16.10 27.60 -17.91
C SER A 317 15.50 28.99 -17.90
N CYS A 318 14.42 29.18 -17.14
CA CYS A 318 13.78 30.48 -16.99
C CYS A 318 14.57 31.47 -16.12
N GLY A 319 15.68 31.03 -15.55
CA GLY A 319 16.53 31.89 -14.72
C GLY A 319 15.92 32.10 -13.33
N MET A 320 15.24 31.14 -12.75
CA MET A 320 14.86 31.15 -11.35
C MET A 320 16.05 30.81 -10.47
N ALA A 321 16.17 31.44 -9.30
CA ALA A 321 17.07 30.94 -8.27
C ALA A 321 16.52 29.66 -7.66
N VAL A 322 17.37 28.65 -7.41
CA VAL A 322 16.94 27.33 -6.99
C VAL A 322 17.42 27.01 -5.57
N VAL A 323 16.48 26.58 -4.73
CA VAL A 323 16.74 25.94 -3.42
C VAL A 323 16.16 24.52 -3.49
N SER A 324 16.99 23.51 -3.42
CA SER A 324 16.56 22.13 -3.66
C SER A 324 17.41 21.11 -2.92
N THR A 325 16.87 19.91 -2.74
CA THR A 325 17.67 18.74 -2.37
C THR A 325 18.42 18.20 -3.59
N SER A 326 19.65 17.75 -3.43
CA SER A 326 20.44 17.09 -4.47
C SER A 326 20.17 15.57 -4.48
N SER A 327 18.88 15.17 -4.52
CA SER A 327 18.48 13.78 -4.43
C SER A 327 18.47 13.09 -5.81
N GLY A 328 19.05 11.89 -5.87
CA GLY A 328 19.07 11.06 -7.08
C GLY A 328 19.73 11.74 -8.26
N GLY A 329 19.08 11.76 -9.42
CA GLY A 329 19.58 12.37 -10.66
C GLY A 329 19.64 13.90 -10.63
N ASN A 330 19.01 14.57 -9.65
CA ASN A 330 19.17 16.01 -9.49
C ASN A 330 20.61 16.41 -9.11
N ALA A 331 21.40 15.46 -8.54
CA ALA A 331 22.83 15.66 -8.27
C ALA A 331 23.67 15.89 -9.54
N ASP A 332 23.20 15.42 -10.69
CA ASP A 332 23.88 15.64 -11.98
C ASP A 332 23.81 17.12 -12.43
N ILE A 333 22.81 17.87 -11.90
CA ILE A 333 22.52 19.25 -12.31
C ILE A 333 22.97 20.25 -11.25
N LEU A 334 22.65 19.98 -9.98
CA LEU A 334 22.78 20.95 -8.89
C LEU A 334 24.21 20.99 -8.34
N LYS A 335 24.77 22.21 -8.25
CA LYS A 335 26.09 22.48 -7.67
C LYS A 335 25.90 23.57 -6.62
N ASP A 336 25.99 23.18 -5.35
CA ASP A 336 25.79 24.07 -4.21
C ASP A 336 26.68 25.33 -4.27
N GLY A 337 26.09 26.49 -3.98
CA GLY A 337 26.76 27.80 -4.03
C GLY A 337 27.17 28.26 -5.44
N THR A 338 26.99 27.41 -6.47
CA THR A 338 27.36 27.73 -7.85
C THR A 338 26.14 28.06 -8.71
N ASN A 339 25.22 27.13 -8.89
CA ASN A 339 24.03 27.32 -9.70
C ASN A 339 22.72 27.09 -8.91
N SER A 340 22.83 26.76 -7.65
CA SER A 340 21.72 26.46 -6.73
C SER A 340 22.20 26.57 -5.28
N LEU A 341 21.24 26.59 -4.34
CA LEU A 341 21.51 26.34 -2.93
C LEU A 341 20.95 24.97 -2.58
N VAL A 342 21.85 24.07 -2.18
CA VAL A 342 21.47 22.69 -1.86
C VAL A 342 21.17 22.54 -0.37
N ILE A 343 20.08 21.87 -0.07
CA ILE A 343 19.64 21.58 1.30
C ILE A 343 19.56 20.08 1.55
N PRO A 344 19.72 19.61 2.78
CA PRO A 344 19.43 18.22 3.14
C PRO A 344 17.94 17.95 3.06
N LYS A 345 17.58 16.69 2.92
CA LYS A 345 16.18 16.25 2.94
C LYS A 345 15.53 16.61 4.29
N GLU A 346 14.26 16.99 4.24
CA GLU A 346 13.41 17.14 5.42
C GLU A 346 13.93 18.13 6.47
N ASN A 347 14.52 19.23 6.01
CA ASN A 347 15.06 20.28 6.87
C ASN A 347 14.47 21.65 6.49
N PRO A 348 13.36 22.06 7.11
CA PRO A 348 12.70 23.32 6.83
C PRO A 348 13.51 24.54 7.31
N GLU A 349 14.27 24.41 8.41
CA GLU A 349 15.10 25.49 8.95
C GLU A 349 16.19 25.89 7.96
N LEU A 350 16.89 24.89 7.39
CA LEU A 350 17.92 25.18 6.41
C LEU A 350 17.32 25.63 5.08
N CYS A 351 16.16 25.11 4.70
CA CYS A 351 15.41 25.59 3.54
C CYS A 351 15.07 27.09 3.69
N ALA A 352 14.54 27.49 4.83
CA ALA A 352 14.24 28.88 5.16
C ALA A 352 15.51 29.75 5.14
N SER A 353 16.59 29.29 5.76
CA SER A 353 17.87 30.00 5.81
C SER A 353 18.44 30.22 4.41
N GLN A 354 18.38 29.23 3.50
CA GLN A 354 18.90 29.41 2.15
C GLN A 354 18.00 30.33 1.29
N VAL A 355 16.68 30.28 1.46
CA VAL A 355 15.77 31.24 0.84
C VAL A 355 16.06 32.65 1.36
N LEU A 356 16.25 32.83 2.67
CA LEU A 356 16.55 34.13 3.29
C LEU A 356 17.88 34.73 2.76
N ARG A 357 18.90 33.90 2.53
CA ARG A 357 20.15 34.34 1.90
C ARG A 357 19.91 34.94 0.52
N LEU A 358 19.04 34.32 -0.31
CA LEU A 358 18.68 34.85 -1.63
C LEU A 358 17.90 36.16 -1.54
N LEU A 359 17.06 36.30 -0.51
CA LEU A 359 16.27 37.52 -0.30
C LEU A 359 17.13 38.68 0.19
N LYS A 360 18.17 38.40 1.01
CA LYS A 360 19.07 39.43 1.60
C LYS A 360 20.27 39.80 0.75
N ASP A 361 20.66 38.94 -0.22
CA ASP A 361 21.83 39.17 -1.08
C ASP A 361 21.45 39.16 -2.57
N PRO A 362 21.14 40.34 -3.15
CA PRO A 362 20.82 40.47 -4.56
C PRO A 362 21.95 40.01 -5.50
N GLY A 363 23.22 40.14 -5.07
CA GLY A 363 24.37 39.72 -5.87
C GLY A 363 24.43 38.19 -5.97
N LEU A 364 24.23 37.46 -4.86
CA LEU A 364 24.12 36.02 -4.83
C LEU A 364 22.92 35.53 -5.68
N TYR A 365 21.75 36.17 -5.48
CA TYR A 365 20.53 35.87 -6.24
C TYR A 365 20.77 35.93 -7.76
N GLU A 366 21.29 37.04 -8.27
CA GLU A 366 21.60 37.22 -9.69
C GLU A 366 22.68 36.26 -10.20
N SER A 367 23.74 36.04 -9.42
CA SER A 367 24.81 35.12 -9.79
C SER A 367 24.29 33.72 -9.99
N LEU A 368 23.47 33.20 -9.04
CA LEU A 368 22.93 31.84 -9.12
C LEU A 368 21.97 31.67 -10.29
N ARG A 369 21.11 32.65 -10.55
CA ARG A 369 20.18 32.64 -11.66
C ARG A 369 20.88 32.49 -13.02
N LYS A 370 21.91 33.35 -13.26
CA LYS A 370 22.70 33.31 -14.48
C LYS A 370 23.43 31.99 -14.65
N LYS A 371 24.06 31.50 -13.57
CA LYS A 371 24.80 30.24 -13.61
C LYS A 371 23.86 29.02 -13.74
N ALA A 372 22.64 29.08 -13.17
CA ALA A 372 21.62 28.08 -13.38
C ALA A 372 21.26 27.99 -14.87
N ARG A 373 20.96 29.10 -15.52
CA ARG A 373 20.71 29.20 -16.96
C ARG A 373 21.88 28.65 -17.79
N ASN A 374 23.09 29.08 -17.52
CA ASN A 374 24.30 28.62 -18.23
C ASN A 374 24.44 27.09 -18.13
N THR A 375 24.20 26.53 -16.96
CA THR A 375 24.25 25.06 -16.75
C THR A 375 23.31 24.35 -17.73
N ILE A 376 22.10 24.86 -17.93
CA ILE A 376 21.14 24.27 -18.89
C ILE A 376 21.61 24.46 -20.33
N GLU A 377 22.11 25.62 -20.68
CA GLU A 377 22.63 25.92 -22.03
C GLU A 377 23.83 25.05 -22.41
N GLU A 378 24.68 24.73 -21.45
CA GLU A 378 25.88 23.92 -21.66
C GLU A 378 25.57 22.42 -21.73
N GLY A 379 24.69 21.89 -20.84
CA GLY A 379 24.54 20.45 -20.64
C GLY A 379 23.15 19.86 -20.85
N PHE A 380 22.08 20.69 -20.88
CA PHE A 380 20.71 20.17 -20.81
C PHE A 380 19.77 20.78 -21.86
N ARG A 381 20.28 21.08 -23.03
CA ARG A 381 19.47 21.54 -24.16
C ARG A 381 18.80 20.37 -24.88
N LEU A 382 17.52 20.52 -25.22
CA LEU A 382 16.73 19.49 -25.91
C LEU A 382 17.35 19.10 -27.26
N ASP A 383 17.80 20.07 -28.06
CA ASP A 383 18.38 19.83 -29.37
C ASP A 383 19.66 18.95 -29.30
N ARG A 384 20.54 19.17 -28.30
CA ARG A 384 21.74 18.35 -28.07
C ARG A 384 21.39 16.95 -27.58
N SER A 385 20.42 16.83 -26.67
CA SER A 385 19.95 15.54 -26.17
C SER A 385 19.36 14.71 -27.32
N VAL A 386 18.54 15.32 -28.15
CA VAL A 386 17.96 14.67 -29.33
C VAL A 386 19.03 14.29 -30.37
N GLU A 387 20.02 15.14 -30.61
CA GLU A 387 21.14 14.83 -31.51
C GLU A 387 21.91 13.60 -31.06
N SER A 388 22.20 13.52 -29.75
CA SER A 388 22.88 12.34 -29.16
C SER A 388 22.04 11.08 -29.29
N ILE A 389 20.73 11.15 -29.00
CA ILE A 389 19.80 10.03 -29.12
C ILE A 389 19.66 9.63 -30.60
N GLU A 390 19.49 10.59 -31.51
CA GLU A 390 19.39 10.36 -32.96
C GLU A 390 20.61 9.60 -33.49
N LYS A 391 21.83 10.01 -33.09
CA LYS A 391 23.07 9.32 -33.45
C LYS A 391 23.00 7.85 -33.00
N ILE A 392 22.66 7.59 -31.75
CA ILE A 392 22.56 6.21 -31.23
C ILE A 392 21.51 5.39 -31.98
N LEU A 393 20.35 6.01 -32.32
CA LEU A 393 19.31 5.33 -33.10
C LEU A 393 19.77 5.01 -34.54
N LYS A 394 20.51 5.92 -35.17
CA LYS A 394 21.09 5.69 -36.53
C LYS A 394 22.14 4.61 -36.51
N ASP A 395 23.04 4.62 -35.51
CA ASP A 395 24.07 3.60 -35.33
C ASP A 395 23.46 2.21 -35.12
N ALA A 396 22.44 2.10 -34.24
CA ALA A 396 21.69 0.87 -34.01
C ALA A 396 20.97 0.39 -35.29
N ALA A 397 20.37 1.28 -36.04
CA ALA A 397 19.68 0.96 -37.29
C ALA A 397 20.64 0.50 -38.41
N GLY A 398 21.90 0.95 -38.37
CA GLY A 398 22.93 0.63 -39.37
C GLY A 398 23.64 -0.72 -39.15
N GLN A 399 23.58 -1.29 -37.97
CA GLN A 399 24.31 -2.49 -37.54
C GLN A 399 23.77 -3.81 -38.11
N GLU A 400 22.57 -3.87 -38.71
CA GLU A 400 21.96 -5.10 -39.24
C GLU A 400 21.78 -5.06 -40.77
N SER A 401 22.30 -6.12 -41.44
CA SER A 401 22.02 -6.35 -42.87
C SER A 401 20.59 -6.83 -43.11
N GLY A 402 19.92 -6.33 -44.17
CA GLY A 402 18.51 -6.57 -44.53
C GLY A 402 18.07 -8.05 -44.59
N ALA A 403 19.00 -8.97 -44.81
CA ALA A 403 18.73 -10.41 -44.99
C ALA A 403 18.32 -11.10 -43.66
N LEU A 404 18.78 -10.61 -42.49
CA LEU A 404 18.36 -11.16 -41.19
C LEU A 404 16.96 -10.72 -40.80
N ARG A 405 16.54 -9.51 -41.25
CA ARG A 405 15.20 -8.96 -41.01
C ARG A 405 14.11 -9.72 -41.72
N GLU A 406 14.34 -10.15 -42.95
CA GLU A 406 13.34 -10.88 -43.76
C GLU A 406 13.12 -12.31 -43.27
N ARG A 407 14.19 -13.04 -42.87
CA ARG A 407 14.08 -14.42 -42.37
C ARG A 407 13.28 -14.49 -41.04
N LYS A 408 13.53 -13.61 -40.10
CA LYS A 408 12.84 -13.63 -38.79
C LYS A 408 11.41 -13.12 -38.85
N ALA A 409 11.06 -12.23 -39.78
CA ALA A 409 9.67 -11.77 -39.98
C ALA A 409 8.78 -12.86 -40.63
N ALA A 410 9.38 -13.82 -41.39
CA ALA A 410 8.66 -14.89 -42.05
C ALA A 410 8.32 -16.10 -41.16
N GLU A 411 8.99 -16.26 -40.01
CA GLU A 411 8.78 -17.39 -39.07
C GLU A 411 7.64 -17.22 -38.06
N VAL A 412 6.78 -16.22 -38.22
CA VAL A 412 5.63 -16.01 -37.32
C VAL A 412 4.53 -17.03 -37.66
N PRO A 413 3.99 -17.77 -36.67
CA PRO A 413 2.89 -18.71 -36.93
C PRO A 413 1.70 -18.00 -37.59
N SER A 414 1.18 -18.60 -38.66
CA SER A 414 0.10 -18.09 -39.53
C SER A 414 -1.20 -17.70 -38.77
N THR A 415 -1.34 -18.09 -37.49
CA THR A 415 -2.47 -17.77 -36.65
C THR A 415 -2.50 -16.31 -36.13
N ALA A 416 -1.42 -15.54 -36.39
CA ALA A 416 -1.31 -14.15 -35.95
C ALA A 416 -1.54 -13.12 -37.08
N GLN A 417 -1.66 -13.53 -38.32
CA GLN A 417 -1.62 -12.66 -39.50
C GLN A 417 -2.92 -11.86 -39.79
N ASP A 418 -4.09 -12.34 -39.37
CA ASP A 418 -5.39 -11.66 -39.66
C ASP A 418 -6.19 -11.34 -38.41
N MET A 419 -5.76 -10.34 -37.64
CA MET A 419 -6.47 -9.99 -36.40
C MET A 419 -7.10 -8.60 -36.41
N SER A 420 -8.38 -8.58 -36.82
CA SER A 420 -9.31 -7.47 -36.44
C SER A 420 -9.55 -7.43 -34.93
N ALA A 421 -10.08 -6.34 -34.38
CA ALA A 421 -10.49 -6.26 -32.95
C ALA A 421 -11.41 -7.43 -32.55
N GLU A 422 -12.20 -7.92 -33.51
CA GLU A 422 -13.09 -9.07 -33.34
C GLU A 422 -12.32 -10.38 -33.27
N SER A 423 -11.23 -10.52 -34.07
CA SER A 423 -10.32 -11.68 -34.03
C SER A 423 -9.51 -11.70 -32.73
N MET A 424 -9.07 -10.54 -32.21
CA MET A 424 -8.46 -10.42 -30.89
C MET A 424 -9.43 -10.86 -29.78
N THR A 425 -10.68 -10.45 -29.85
CA THR A 425 -11.71 -10.87 -28.90
C THR A 425 -11.97 -12.37 -28.99
N ARG A 426 -11.92 -12.95 -30.19
CA ARG A 426 -12.02 -14.42 -30.43
C ARG A 426 -10.81 -15.14 -29.85
N LEU A 427 -9.59 -14.65 -30.06
CA LEU A 427 -8.35 -15.21 -29.50
C LEU A 427 -8.38 -15.21 -27.97
N LEU A 428 -8.73 -14.10 -27.37
CA LEU A 428 -8.85 -13.97 -25.91
C LEU A 428 -9.95 -14.88 -25.33
N ARG A 429 -11.09 -15.05 -26.03
CA ARG A 429 -12.13 -16.03 -25.65
C ARG A 429 -11.65 -17.46 -25.81
N ARG A 430 -10.84 -17.76 -26.84
CA ARG A 430 -10.23 -19.09 -27.05
C ARG A 430 -9.20 -19.37 -25.97
N ALA A 431 -8.31 -18.43 -25.67
CA ALA A 431 -7.36 -18.54 -24.57
C ALA A 431 -8.06 -18.74 -23.22
N LYS A 432 -9.13 -17.99 -22.92
CA LYS A 432 -9.97 -18.20 -21.73
C LYS A 432 -10.61 -19.58 -21.65
N ARG A 433 -11.04 -20.14 -22.79
CA ARG A 433 -11.56 -21.53 -22.85
C ARG A 433 -10.45 -22.54 -22.59
N TRP A 434 -9.29 -22.37 -23.23
CA TRP A 434 -8.14 -23.27 -23.05
C TRP A 434 -7.60 -23.24 -21.62
N LEU A 435 -7.56 -22.08 -20.99
CA LEU A 435 -7.22 -21.94 -19.58
C LEU A 435 -8.18 -22.70 -18.66
N LYS A 436 -9.48 -22.78 -19.00
CA LYS A 436 -10.47 -23.60 -18.31
C LYS A 436 -10.34 -25.10 -18.60
N TRP A 437 -9.97 -25.50 -19.83
CA TRP A 437 -9.84 -26.91 -20.23
C TRP A 437 -8.47 -27.50 -19.92
N GLY A 438 -7.42 -26.71 -19.95
CA GLY A 438 -6.05 -27.16 -19.62
C GLY A 438 -5.95 -27.67 -18.19
N ASP A 439 -6.65 -27.04 -17.26
CA ASP A 439 -6.70 -27.47 -15.85
C ASP A 439 -7.43 -28.82 -15.70
N LEU A 440 -8.46 -29.09 -16.51
CA LEU A 440 -9.21 -30.36 -16.50
C LEU A 440 -8.47 -31.52 -17.17
N VAL A 441 -7.72 -31.26 -18.26
CA VAL A 441 -6.96 -32.30 -18.97
C VAL A 441 -5.73 -32.75 -18.19
N VAL A 442 -5.06 -31.84 -17.47
CA VAL A 442 -3.94 -32.18 -16.58
C VAL A 442 -4.42 -33.04 -15.42
N LEU A 443 -5.65 -32.80 -14.94
CA LEU A 443 -6.31 -33.62 -13.90
C LEU A 443 -6.66 -35.02 -14.38
N GLY A 444 -7.29 -35.14 -15.55
CA GLY A 444 -7.70 -36.44 -16.09
C GLY A 444 -6.51 -37.37 -16.38
N ARG A 445 -5.35 -36.84 -16.80
CA ARG A 445 -4.13 -37.63 -17.02
C ARG A 445 -3.37 -37.99 -15.74
N ALA A 446 -3.57 -37.27 -14.64
CA ALA A 446 -2.95 -37.58 -13.35
C ALA A 446 -3.62 -38.76 -12.61
N PHE A 447 -4.89 -39.05 -12.92
CA PHE A 447 -5.64 -40.15 -12.28
C PHE A 447 -5.39 -41.54 -12.91
N LEU A 448 -4.69 -41.64 -14.05
CA LEU A 448 -4.65 -42.85 -14.85
C LEU A 448 -3.28 -43.61 -14.88
N LYS A 449 -2.32 -43.36 -13.95
CA LYS A 449 -1.05 -44.13 -13.91
C LYS A 449 -0.56 -44.49 -12.50
N PRO A 450 0.15 -45.67 -12.32
CA PRO A 450 0.34 -46.34 -11.01
C PRO A 450 1.58 -45.85 -10.20
N PRO A 451 1.89 -46.48 -9.01
CA PRO A 451 2.30 -45.82 -7.73
C PRO A 451 3.71 -45.26 -7.59
N PHE A 452 4.58 -45.29 -8.59
CA PHE A 452 5.96 -44.71 -8.47
C PHE A 452 5.98 -43.16 -8.50
N LEU A 453 4.84 -42.54 -8.77
CA LEU A 453 4.68 -41.08 -8.84
C LEU A 453 4.26 -40.45 -7.51
N ALA A 454 4.02 -41.22 -6.45
CA ALA A 454 3.35 -40.73 -5.23
C ALA A 454 4.10 -39.62 -4.50
N GLN A 455 5.42 -39.58 -4.52
CA GLN A 455 6.19 -38.57 -3.80
C GLN A 455 6.40 -37.27 -4.60
N LYS A 456 6.62 -37.35 -5.91
CA LYS A 456 6.67 -36.18 -6.80
C LYS A 456 5.27 -35.64 -7.13
N MET A 457 4.26 -36.52 -7.16
CA MET A 457 2.86 -36.15 -7.32
C MET A 457 2.27 -35.51 -6.07
N ARG A 458 2.66 -35.87 -4.87
CA ARG A 458 2.26 -35.14 -3.65
C ARG A 458 2.65 -33.67 -3.73
N ALA A 459 3.85 -33.36 -4.22
CA ALA A 459 4.29 -31.96 -4.36
C ALA A 459 3.61 -31.23 -5.54
N ALA A 460 3.31 -31.94 -6.64
CA ALA A 460 2.59 -31.35 -7.80
C ALA A 460 1.08 -31.28 -7.55
N PHE A 461 0.50 -32.26 -6.88
CA PHE A 461 -0.89 -32.30 -6.43
C PHE A 461 -1.19 -31.18 -5.42
N LEU A 462 -0.28 -30.93 -4.49
CA LEU A 462 -0.36 -29.82 -3.55
C LEU A 462 -0.25 -28.43 -4.20
N LYS A 463 0.29 -28.33 -5.42
CA LYS A 463 0.41 -27.05 -6.18
C LYS A 463 -0.74 -26.77 -7.15
N SER A 464 -1.36 -27.83 -7.71
CA SER A 464 -2.53 -27.71 -8.63
C SER A 464 -3.85 -27.71 -7.90
N SER A 465 -3.88 -28.11 -6.67
CA SER A 465 -5.06 -28.43 -5.88
C SER A 465 -5.75 -27.21 -5.22
N SER A 466 -5.19 -26.00 -5.27
CA SER A 466 -5.88 -24.77 -4.81
C SER A 466 -7.18 -24.54 -5.56
N PHE A 467 -7.13 -24.74 -6.85
CA PHE A 467 -8.28 -24.53 -7.72
C PHE A 467 -9.31 -25.66 -7.58
N ILE A 468 -8.85 -26.88 -7.33
CA ILE A 468 -9.72 -28.04 -7.11
C ILE A 468 -10.41 -27.95 -5.76
N ALA A 469 -9.70 -27.60 -4.69
CA ALA A 469 -10.31 -27.43 -3.38
C ALA A 469 -11.34 -26.29 -3.35
N LEU A 470 -11.11 -25.21 -4.10
CA LEU A 470 -12.05 -24.10 -4.25
C LEU A 470 -13.27 -24.44 -5.11
N LEU A 471 -13.15 -25.36 -6.07
CA LEU A 471 -14.26 -25.76 -6.94
C LEU A 471 -14.93 -27.07 -6.53
N VAL A 472 -14.15 -28.07 -6.12
CA VAL A 472 -14.63 -29.43 -5.89
C VAL A 472 -15.20 -29.59 -4.47
N LEU A 473 -14.53 -29.06 -3.44
CA LEU A 473 -15.04 -29.15 -2.09
C LEU A 473 -16.39 -28.46 -1.89
N PRO A 474 -16.64 -27.26 -2.45
CA PRO A 474 -17.97 -26.68 -2.42
C PRO A 474 -19.03 -27.48 -3.17
N VAL A 475 -18.67 -28.06 -4.33
CA VAL A 475 -19.61 -28.91 -5.10
C VAL A 475 -19.92 -30.20 -4.34
N LEU A 476 -18.92 -30.82 -3.70
CA LEU A 476 -19.12 -32.01 -2.87
C LEU A 476 -19.98 -31.68 -1.63
N TYR A 477 -19.77 -30.52 -1.01
CA TYR A 477 -20.61 -30.04 0.09
C TYR A 477 -22.04 -29.72 -0.35
N GLU A 478 -22.22 -29.08 -1.52
CA GLU A 478 -23.54 -28.85 -2.11
C GLU A 478 -24.24 -30.16 -2.42
N GLY A 479 -23.53 -31.14 -3.03
CA GLY A 479 -24.03 -32.48 -3.27
C GLY A 479 -24.43 -33.20 -1.99
N PHE A 480 -23.63 -33.11 -0.94
CA PHE A 480 -23.93 -33.68 0.36
C PHE A 480 -25.15 -33.04 1.03
N PHE A 481 -25.28 -31.72 1.01
CA PHE A 481 -26.46 -31.02 1.54
C PHE A 481 -27.72 -31.35 0.73
N PHE A 482 -27.59 -31.51 -0.58
CA PHE A 482 -28.67 -31.92 -1.44
C PHE A 482 -29.14 -33.34 -1.12
N LEU A 483 -28.18 -34.28 -1.07
CA LEU A 483 -28.48 -35.71 -0.80
C LEU A 483 -28.95 -35.96 0.64
N SER A 484 -28.52 -35.16 1.60
CA SER A 484 -28.97 -35.29 3.00
C SER A 484 -30.30 -34.63 3.30
N GLY A 485 -31.02 -34.10 2.31
CA GLY A 485 -32.29 -33.42 2.47
C GLY A 485 -32.24 -32.13 3.31
N ARG A 486 -31.04 -31.65 3.65
CA ARG A 486 -30.81 -30.50 4.56
C ARG A 486 -30.82 -29.15 3.86
N ARG A 487 -31.05 -29.12 2.55
CA ARG A 487 -31.16 -27.88 1.79
C ARG A 487 -32.54 -27.25 2.04
N ARG A 488 -32.68 -26.46 3.10
CA ARG A 488 -33.74 -25.50 3.21
C ARG A 488 -33.45 -24.33 2.28
N LYS A 489 -34.28 -24.06 1.28
CA LYS A 489 -34.24 -22.82 0.52
C LYS A 489 -34.55 -21.69 1.51
N ALA A 490 -33.55 -20.86 1.83
CA ALA A 490 -33.86 -19.56 2.39
C ALA A 490 -34.51 -18.74 1.26
N THR A 491 -35.82 -18.51 1.37
CA THR A 491 -36.45 -17.51 0.54
C THR A 491 -35.97 -16.15 0.99
N SER A 492 -35.69 -15.27 0.05
CA SER A 492 -35.22 -13.89 0.32
C SER A 492 -36.20 -13.04 1.13
N THR A 493 -37.35 -13.59 1.42
CA THR A 493 -38.51 -13.00 2.12
C THR A 493 -38.69 -13.52 3.56
N ASP A 494 -37.82 -14.41 4.06
CA ASP A 494 -37.90 -14.89 5.44
C ASP A 494 -37.41 -13.81 6.42
N THR A 495 -38.37 -13.02 6.95
CA THR A 495 -38.16 -11.97 7.96
C THR A 495 -38.28 -12.52 9.39
N SER A 496 -38.36 -13.83 9.60
CA SER A 496 -38.40 -14.43 10.94
C SER A 496 -37.11 -14.12 11.72
N GLN A 497 -37.27 -13.83 13.03
CA GLN A 497 -36.14 -13.65 13.91
C GLN A 497 -35.33 -14.96 14.04
N PRO A 498 -34.00 -14.89 13.99
CA PRO A 498 -33.16 -16.07 14.19
C PRO A 498 -33.43 -16.78 15.53
N GLN A 499 -33.55 -18.11 15.50
CA GLN A 499 -33.66 -18.93 16.71
C GLN A 499 -32.37 -19.63 17.08
N ASN A 500 -31.56 -20.00 16.08
CA ASN A 500 -30.24 -20.65 16.25
C ASN A 500 -29.20 -19.92 15.44
N LEU A 501 -28.40 -19.05 16.10
CA LEU A 501 -27.48 -18.14 15.45
C LEU A 501 -26.02 -18.56 15.66
N LEU A 502 -25.23 -18.62 14.57
CA LEU A 502 -23.78 -18.71 14.60
C LEU A 502 -23.17 -17.33 14.35
N VAL A 503 -22.48 -16.79 15.34
CA VAL A 503 -21.67 -15.56 15.21
C VAL A 503 -20.21 -15.96 15.01
N VAL A 504 -19.56 -15.40 13.98
CA VAL A 504 -18.18 -15.74 13.64
C VAL A 504 -17.28 -14.50 13.80
N GLN A 505 -16.36 -14.56 14.78
CA GLN A 505 -15.36 -13.52 15.06
C GLN A 505 -13.97 -14.14 15.15
N LEU A 506 -13.28 -14.25 14.03
CA LEU A 506 -11.98 -14.94 13.92
C LEU A 506 -10.78 -13.96 13.93
N ALA A 507 -11.00 -12.71 14.27
CA ALA A 507 -9.97 -11.68 14.28
C ALA A 507 -9.13 -11.68 15.57
N ASP A 508 -8.31 -10.65 15.77
CA ASP A 508 -7.36 -10.56 16.87
C ASP A 508 -8.02 -10.08 18.19
N ILE A 509 -7.21 -10.01 19.26
CA ILE A 509 -7.67 -9.69 20.63
C ILE A 509 -8.52 -8.42 20.66
N GLY A 510 -8.04 -7.34 20.02
CA GLY A 510 -8.75 -6.06 20.00
C GLY A 510 -10.13 -6.19 19.36
N ASP A 511 -10.24 -6.81 18.19
CA ASP A 511 -11.50 -7.02 17.47
C ASP A 511 -12.51 -7.82 18.32
N VAL A 512 -12.02 -8.85 19.04
CA VAL A 512 -12.86 -9.70 19.91
C VAL A 512 -13.39 -8.92 21.11
N VAL A 513 -12.56 -8.07 21.73
CA VAL A 513 -13.00 -7.17 22.82
C VAL A 513 -14.04 -6.19 22.33
N LEU A 514 -13.81 -5.59 21.15
CA LEU A 514 -14.72 -4.63 20.51
C LEU A 514 -16.06 -5.26 20.10
N THR A 515 -16.18 -6.59 20.15
CA THR A 515 -17.42 -7.33 19.88
C THR A 515 -18.38 -7.36 21.09
N SER A 516 -17.93 -7.00 22.27
CA SER A 516 -18.76 -7.09 23.49
C SER A 516 -20.08 -6.30 23.42
N PRO A 517 -20.15 -5.06 22.88
CA PRO A 517 -21.42 -4.36 22.72
C PRO A 517 -22.36 -5.08 21.73
N PHE A 518 -21.80 -5.61 20.63
CA PHE A 518 -22.59 -6.36 19.65
C PHE A 518 -23.25 -7.60 20.29
N LEU A 519 -22.51 -8.37 21.09
CA LEU A 519 -23.04 -9.58 21.73
C LEU A 519 -24.12 -9.24 22.76
N ARG A 520 -23.94 -8.18 23.56
CA ARG A 520 -24.94 -7.71 24.52
C ARG A 520 -26.23 -7.26 23.82
N GLU A 521 -26.12 -6.40 22.83
CA GLU A 521 -27.26 -5.89 22.08
C GLU A 521 -27.94 -6.99 21.26
N LEU A 522 -27.18 -7.95 20.73
CA LEU A 522 -27.72 -9.14 20.06
C LEU A 522 -28.56 -9.98 21.03
N ARG A 523 -28.06 -10.26 22.24
CA ARG A 523 -28.83 -11.00 23.25
C ARG A 523 -30.10 -10.25 23.69
N SER A 524 -30.00 -8.92 23.82
CA SER A 524 -31.16 -8.09 24.12
C SER A 524 -32.22 -8.14 23.02
N PHE A 525 -31.78 -8.17 21.77
CA PHE A 525 -32.66 -8.26 20.61
C PHE A 525 -33.26 -9.68 20.41
N LEU A 526 -32.48 -10.72 20.73
CA LEU A 526 -32.86 -12.13 20.56
C LEU A 526 -32.75 -12.87 21.92
N PRO A 527 -33.60 -12.58 22.90
CA PRO A 527 -33.47 -13.10 24.27
C PRO A 527 -33.57 -14.62 24.36
N CYS A 528 -34.39 -15.26 23.49
CA CYS A 528 -34.63 -16.70 23.50
C CYS A 528 -33.81 -17.48 22.46
N ALA A 529 -32.98 -16.81 21.62
CA ALA A 529 -32.23 -17.48 20.59
C ALA A 529 -31.00 -18.23 21.18
N SER A 530 -30.67 -19.37 20.62
CA SER A 530 -29.42 -20.07 20.89
C SER A 530 -28.29 -19.42 20.10
N ILE A 531 -27.36 -18.73 20.78
CA ILE A 531 -26.23 -18.01 20.18
C ILE A 531 -24.94 -18.77 20.40
N THR A 532 -24.33 -19.24 19.32
CA THR A 532 -23.00 -19.85 19.33
C THR A 532 -21.98 -18.87 18.76
N LEU A 533 -20.89 -18.61 19.49
CA LEU A 533 -19.78 -17.75 19.07
C LEU A 533 -18.58 -18.58 18.63
N ALA A 534 -18.15 -18.43 17.37
CA ALA A 534 -16.92 -19.05 16.87
C ALA A 534 -15.75 -18.06 16.93
N VAL A 535 -14.65 -18.45 17.57
CA VAL A 535 -13.44 -17.62 17.74
C VAL A 535 -12.17 -18.41 17.48
N GLN A 536 -11.02 -17.74 17.33
CA GLN A 536 -9.74 -18.44 17.34
C GLN A 536 -9.46 -19.09 18.71
N PRO A 537 -8.76 -20.24 18.76
CA PRO A 537 -8.47 -20.93 20.04
C PRO A 537 -7.79 -20.03 21.07
N ARG A 538 -6.91 -19.14 20.63
CA ARG A 538 -6.21 -18.18 21.52
C ARG A 538 -7.13 -17.12 22.15
N MET A 539 -8.33 -16.91 21.56
CA MET A 539 -9.33 -15.99 22.08
C MET A 539 -10.38 -16.68 22.97
N PHE A 540 -10.39 -18.02 23.00
CA PHE A 540 -11.39 -18.80 23.74
C PHE A 540 -11.47 -18.36 25.21
N ASN A 541 -10.32 -18.27 25.88
CA ASN A 541 -10.23 -17.85 27.28
C ASN A 541 -10.86 -16.46 27.54
N LEU A 542 -10.80 -15.55 26.57
CA LEU A 542 -11.33 -14.18 26.71
C LEU A 542 -12.87 -14.17 26.72
N VAL A 543 -13.51 -15.05 25.98
CA VAL A 543 -14.97 -15.02 25.73
C VAL A 543 -15.75 -16.20 26.32
N GLU A 544 -15.11 -17.24 26.86
CA GLU A 544 -15.79 -18.43 27.41
C GLU A 544 -16.73 -18.12 28.56
N LYS A 545 -16.57 -16.97 29.24
CA LYS A 545 -17.44 -16.50 30.34
C LYS A 545 -18.40 -15.40 29.89
N CYS A 546 -18.54 -15.18 28.58
CA CYS A 546 -19.49 -14.22 28.06
C CYS A 546 -20.94 -14.61 28.39
N PRO A 547 -21.71 -13.76 29.10
CA PRO A 547 -23.09 -14.11 29.49
C PRO A 547 -24.10 -14.01 28.34
N TYR A 548 -23.68 -13.49 27.20
CA TYR A 548 -24.56 -13.21 26.06
C TYR A 548 -24.57 -14.32 25.01
N VAL A 549 -23.71 -15.36 25.18
CA VAL A 549 -23.64 -16.51 24.26
C VAL A 549 -23.85 -17.80 25.02
N ASP A 550 -24.47 -18.77 24.39
CA ASP A 550 -24.77 -20.07 25.00
C ASP A 550 -23.62 -21.05 24.82
N GLU A 551 -22.83 -20.88 23.78
CA GLU A 551 -21.64 -21.70 23.51
C GLU A 551 -20.56 -20.95 22.77
N VAL A 552 -19.31 -21.23 23.10
CA VAL A 552 -18.13 -20.76 22.38
C VAL A 552 -17.42 -21.93 21.70
N VAL A 553 -17.20 -21.80 20.39
CA VAL A 553 -16.56 -22.85 19.57
C VAL A 553 -15.20 -22.36 19.07
N PRO A 554 -14.09 -23.02 19.46
CA PRO A 554 -12.78 -22.67 18.91
C PRO A 554 -12.63 -23.19 17.48
N PHE A 555 -12.25 -22.30 16.54
CA PHE A 555 -11.96 -22.64 15.16
C PHE A 555 -10.54 -22.26 14.79
N ARG A 556 -9.72 -23.28 14.44
CA ARG A 556 -8.33 -23.07 14.06
C ARG A 556 -8.25 -22.62 12.60
N TRP A 557 -7.91 -21.36 12.38
CA TRP A 557 -7.51 -20.92 11.07
C TRP A 557 -6.09 -20.35 11.16
N ARG A 558 -5.30 -20.50 10.11
CA ARG A 558 -3.96 -19.92 10.01
C ARG A 558 -3.98 -18.77 9.05
N THR A 559 -3.37 -17.65 9.44
CA THR A 559 -3.04 -16.57 8.53
C THR A 559 -2.16 -17.08 7.42
N ILE A 560 -2.59 -16.91 6.20
CA ILE A 560 -1.85 -17.29 5.01
C ILE A 560 -0.84 -16.18 4.76
N GLY A 561 0.38 -16.32 5.29
CA GLY A 561 1.43 -15.29 5.21
C GLY A 561 2.08 -15.15 3.84
N ASN A 562 1.97 -16.15 2.95
CA ASN A 562 2.58 -16.15 1.61
C ASN A 562 1.70 -16.87 0.60
N TRP A 563 1.66 -16.40 -0.63
CA TRP A 563 0.95 -17.04 -1.75
C TRP A 563 1.31 -18.52 -1.98
N LYS A 564 2.54 -18.92 -1.63
CA LYS A 564 2.98 -20.34 -1.71
C LYS A 564 2.26 -21.23 -0.70
N ASP A 565 1.78 -20.68 0.42
CA ASP A 565 1.06 -21.37 1.47
C ASP A 565 -0.46 -21.18 1.40
N ALA A 566 -0.94 -20.25 0.56
CA ALA A 566 -2.35 -19.91 0.43
C ALA A 566 -3.24 -21.12 0.14
N PHE A 567 -2.76 -22.01 -0.72
CA PHE A 567 -3.48 -23.22 -1.08
C PHE A 567 -3.54 -24.24 0.07
N ARG A 568 -2.38 -24.52 0.67
CA ARG A 568 -2.31 -25.42 1.81
C ARG A 568 -3.18 -24.88 2.96
N GLY A 569 -3.22 -23.56 3.09
CA GLY A 569 -4.09 -22.85 4.03
C GLY A 569 -5.58 -23.08 3.74
N HIS A 570 -6.03 -22.93 2.50
CA HIS A 570 -7.44 -23.14 2.13
C HIS A 570 -7.89 -24.60 2.32
N VAL A 571 -7.09 -25.57 1.93
CA VAL A 571 -7.40 -26.99 2.17
C VAL A 571 -7.48 -27.29 3.67
N LEU A 572 -6.54 -26.78 4.45
CA LEU A 572 -6.55 -26.96 5.90
C LEU A 572 -7.76 -26.27 6.55
N LEU A 573 -8.18 -25.11 6.04
CA LEU A 573 -9.39 -24.43 6.51
C LEU A 573 -10.64 -25.26 6.25
N TRP A 574 -10.78 -25.82 5.03
CA TRP A 574 -11.90 -26.71 4.71
C TRP A 574 -11.89 -27.99 5.53
N LEU A 575 -10.72 -28.62 5.74
CA LEU A 575 -10.59 -29.79 6.59
C LEU A 575 -10.96 -29.47 8.05
N GLU A 576 -10.55 -28.34 8.58
CA GLU A 576 -10.90 -27.93 9.94
C GLU A 576 -12.40 -27.58 10.06
N ALA A 577 -12.95 -26.88 9.08
CA ALA A 577 -14.38 -26.61 9.00
C ALA A 577 -15.19 -27.92 8.89
N SER A 578 -14.70 -28.90 8.12
CA SER A 578 -15.32 -30.21 7.97
C SER A 578 -15.31 -31.03 9.27
N ARG A 579 -14.22 -30.94 10.04
CA ARG A 579 -14.13 -31.59 11.38
C ARG A 579 -15.18 -31.06 12.35
N LEU A 580 -15.44 -29.73 12.27
CA LEU A 580 -16.47 -29.10 13.10
C LEU A 580 -17.89 -29.25 12.55
N ALA A 581 -18.03 -29.47 11.25
CA ALA A 581 -19.32 -29.50 10.58
C ALA A 581 -20.31 -30.49 11.24
N GLY A 582 -19.88 -31.70 11.59
CA GLY A 582 -20.74 -32.67 12.25
C GLY A 582 -21.29 -32.23 13.61
N ARG A 583 -20.51 -31.44 14.37
CA ARG A 583 -20.96 -30.81 15.63
C ARG A 583 -21.88 -29.61 15.36
N LEU A 584 -21.55 -28.79 14.41
CA LEU A 584 -22.31 -27.58 14.05
C LEU A 584 -23.68 -27.96 13.46
N TRP A 585 -23.77 -29.04 12.65
CA TRP A 585 -25.03 -29.47 12.05
C TRP A 585 -26.09 -29.95 13.05
N LYS A 586 -25.64 -30.52 14.19
CA LYS A 586 -26.55 -30.91 15.26
C LYS A 586 -27.28 -29.72 15.88
N LYS A 587 -26.78 -28.53 15.70
CA LYS A 587 -27.35 -27.28 16.25
C LYS A 587 -28.42 -26.66 15.36
N HIS A 588 -28.56 -27.12 14.13
CA HIS A 588 -29.57 -26.64 13.18
C HIS A 588 -29.60 -25.11 13.04
N PHE A 589 -28.44 -24.46 12.83
CA PHE A 589 -28.38 -23.02 12.63
C PHE A 589 -29.29 -22.57 11.50
N ASP A 590 -30.16 -21.60 11.76
CA ASP A 590 -30.96 -20.90 10.76
C ASP A 590 -30.19 -19.71 10.16
N THR A 591 -29.32 -19.07 10.96
CA THR A 591 -28.55 -17.89 10.55
C THR A 591 -27.08 -17.99 10.99
N ALA A 592 -26.16 -17.57 10.12
CA ALA A 592 -24.76 -17.39 10.45
C ALA A 592 -24.30 -15.98 10.05
N VAL A 593 -23.57 -15.32 10.94
CA VAL A 593 -23.13 -13.93 10.78
C VAL A 593 -21.62 -13.82 10.95
N SER A 594 -20.93 -13.15 10.01
CA SER A 594 -19.53 -12.75 10.15
C SER A 594 -19.43 -11.29 10.50
N LEU A 595 -18.67 -10.98 11.55
CA LEU A 595 -18.42 -9.60 11.99
C LEU A 595 -17.25 -8.95 11.27
N ARG A 596 -16.53 -9.68 10.41
CA ARG A 596 -15.35 -9.16 9.71
C ARG A 596 -15.73 -8.21 8.59
N TRP A 597 -15.11 -7.03 8.59
CA TRP A 597 -15.36 -6.00 7.57
C TRP A 597 -14.34 -6.03 6.42
N ASN A 598 -13.08 -6.42 6.68
CA ASN A 598 -12.03 -6.47 5.66
C ASN A 598 -12.19 -7.69 4.73
N ASN A 599 -11.85 -7.52 3.45
CA ASN A 599 -11.68 -8.62 2.51
C ASN A 599 -10.28 -9.23 2.66
N ASP A 600 -10.10 -10.05 3.69
CA ASP A 600 -8.82 -10.70 3.98
C ASP A 600 -9.00 -12.21 4.22
N ALA A 601 -7.92 -12.89 4.53
CA ALA A 601 -7.95 -14.33 4.82
C ALA A 601 -8.84 -14.68 6.02
N CYS A 602 -9.02 -13.76 6.97
CA CYS A 602 -9.89 -13.93 8.11
C CYS A 602 -11.37 -13.97 7.67
N GLN A 603 -11.77 -13.07 6.75
CA GLN A 603 -13.12 -13.09 6.17
C GLN A 603 -13.36 -14.35 5.36
N ALA A 604 -12.38 -14.79 4.55
CA ALA A 604 -12.50 -16.06 3.82
C ALA A 604 -12.71 -17.26 4.76
N ALA A 605 -11.96 -17.33 5.86
CA ALA A 605 -12.10 -18.35 6.88
C ALA A 605 -13.49 -18.32 7.56
N ALA A 606 -13.99 -17.11 7.86
CA ALA A 606 -15.32 -16.93 8.45
C ALA A 606 -16.43 -17.42 7.50
N VAL A 607 -16.35 -17.04 6.21
CA VAL A 607 -17.34 -17.47 5.20
C VAL A 607 -17.33 -18.99 5.00
N ILE A 608 -16.14 -19.63 4.99
CA ILE A 608 -16.02 -21.09 4.91
C ILE A 608 -16.70 -21.75 6.12
N LEU A 609 -16.47 -21.25 7.33
CA LEU A 609 -17.08 -21.78 8.54
C LEU A 609 -18.62 -21.60 8.53
N MET A 610 -19.10 -20.41 8.13
CA MET A 610 -20.54 -20.13 7.98
C MET A 610 -21.18 -21.09 6.98
N TYR A 611 -20.51 -21.35 5.86
CA TYR A 611 -20.97 -22.34 4.88
C TYR A 611 -21.00 -23.75 5.46
N ALA A 612 -19.91 -24.17 6.09
CA ALA A 612 -19.78 -25.50 6.70
C ALA A 612 -20.77 -25.74 7.87
N SER A 613 -21.29 -24.67 8.50
CA SER A 613 -22.32 -24.77 9.53
C SER A 613 -23.67 -25.30 9.01
N GLY A 614 -23.92 -25.20 7.70
CA GLY A 614 -25.20 -25.54 7.07
C GLY A 614 -26.30 -24.49 7.24
N ALA A 615 -25.98 -23.31 7.82
CA ALA A 615 -26.94 -22.23 8.00
C ALA A 615 -27.48 -21.77 6.62
N PRO A 616 -28.80 -21.73 6.40
CA PRO A 616 -29.41 -21.30 5.15
C PRO A 616 -29.25 -19.79 4.96
N ARG A 617 -29.32 -18.98 6.02
CA ARG A 617 -29.13 -17.53 5.99
C ARG A 617 -27.70 -17.19 6.45
N ARG A 618 -26.89 -16.58 5.55
CA ARG A 618 -25.50 -16.22 5.82
C ARG A 618 -25.27 -14.74 5.52
N ILE A 619 -24.86 -14.00 6.53
CA ILE A 619 -24.77 -12.54 6.53
C ILE A 619 -23.32 -12.12 6.78
N ALA A 620 -22.77 -11.29 5.90
CA ALA A 620 -21.47 -10.66 6.08
C ALA A 620 -21.45 -9.32 5.33
N TYR A 621 -20.49 -8.47 5.66
CA TYR A 621 -20.28 -7.23 4.92
C TYR A 621 -20.02 -7.50 3.44
N ILE A 622 -20.65 -6.70 2.58
CA ILE A 622 -20.46 -6.72 1.13
C ILE A 622 -19.87 -5.40 0.64
N ASN A 623 -19.07 -5.43 -0.40
CA ASN A 623 -18.75 -4.24 -1.18
C ASN A 623 -19.97 -3.87 -2.01
N GLY A 624 -20.15 -2.63 -2.42
CA GLY A 624 -21.35 -2.18 -3.15
C GLY A 624 -21.65 -2.99 -4.43
N PRO A 625 -22.71 -2.68 -5.15
CA PRO A 625 -23.28 -3.52 -6.23
C PRO A 625 -22.35 -3.80 -7.42
N GLY A 626 -21.12 -3.27 -7.44
CA GLY A 626 -20.10 -3.51 -8.48
C GLY A 626 -19.06 -4.58 -8.14
N ASP A 627 -19.06 -5.19 -6.97
CA ASP A 627 -17.98 -6.11 -6.53
C ASP A 627 -18.18 -7.55 -7.05
N PHE A 628 -18.24 -7.66 -8.37
CA PHE A 628 -18.43 -8.92 -9.08
C PHE A 628 -17.24 -9.90 -9.00
N LEU A 629 -16.06 -9.43 -8.55
CA LEU A 629 -14.85 -10.25 -8.59
C LEU A 629 -14.84 -11.31 -7.49
N PHE A 630 -15.28 -10.97 -6.28
CA PHE A 630 -15.41 -11.94 -5.19
C PHE A 630 -16.60 -12.91 -5.41
N HIS A 631 -17.68 -12.47 -6.05
CA HIS A 631 -18.78 -13.33 -6.46
C HIS A 631 -18.34 -14.47 -7.43
N ARG A 632 -17.30 -14.28 -8.22
CA ARG A 632 -16.80 -15.32 -9.16
C ARG A 632 -15.83 -16.33 -8.54
N LEU A 633 -15.20 -16.02 -7.40
CA LEU A 633 -14.22 -16.90 -6.75
C LEU A 633 -14.81 -17.83 -5.69
N GLY A 634 -16.11 -17.89 -5.56
CA GLY A 634 -16.80 -18.93 -4.78
C GLY A 634 -17.05 -18.60 -3.32
N ASP A 635 -16.45 -17.56 -2.74
CA ASP A 635 -16.60 -17.30 -1.31
C ASP A 635 -17.82 -16.43 -0.97
N VAL A 636 -18.20 -15.50 -1.85
CA VAL A 636 -19.36 -14.62 -1.65
C VAL A 636 -20.65 -15.17 -2.25
N ASN A 637 -20.58 -16.05 -3.25
CA ASN A 637 -21.76 -16.81 -3.73
C ASN A 637 -22.41 -17.70 -2.66
N ARG A 638 -21.77 -17.79 -1.49
CA ARG A 638 -22.24 -18.55 -0.34
C ARG A 638 -22.96 -17.70 0.70
N LEU A 639 -22.95 -16.37 0.53
CA LEU A 639 -23.84 -15.50 1.26
C LEU A 639 -25.23 -15.60 0.62
N THR A 640 -26.21 -16.00 1.39
CA THR A 640 -27.58 -16.17 0.88
C THR A 640 -28.41 -14.90 1.01
N THR A 641 -28.03 -14.01 1.92
CA THR A 641 -28.82 -12.82 2.26
C THR A 641 -28.03 -11.51 2.03
N GLY A 642 -26.70 -11.59 1.86
CA GLY A 642 -25.87 -10.39 1.90
C GLY A 642 -25.78 -9.79 3.29
N GLY A 643 -25.43 -8.52 3.39
CA GLY A 643 -25.28 -7.79 4.65
C GLY A 643 -25.16 -6.29 4.39
N PRO A 644 -24.79 -5.50 5.40
CA PRO A 644 -24.56 -4.08 5.22
C PRO A 644 -23.51 -3.81 4.14
N VAL A 645 -23.77 -2.81 3.30
CA VAL A 645 -22.78 -2.34 2.34
C VAL A 645 -21.67 -1.59 3.08
N ARG A 646 -20.43 -1.85 2.70
CA ARG A 646 -19.28 -1.10 3.23
C ARG A 646 -19.44 0.38 2.89
N GLY A 647 -19.54 1.19 3.93
CA GLY A 647 -19.65 2.64 3.82
C GLY A 647 -18.36 3.36 4.21
N ALA A 648 -18.48 4.60 4.68
CA ALA A 648 -17.40 5.40 5.22
C ALA A 648 -16.68 4.70 6.39
N LEU A 649 -15.43 5.10 6.63
CA LEU A 649 -14.65 4.59 7.76
C LEU A 649 -15.29 5.08 9.07
N LYS A 650 -15.65 4.14 9.95
CA LYS A 650 -16.16 4.39 11.31
C LYS A 650 -15.52 3.42 12.29
N HIS A 651 -15.76 3.65 13.59
CA HIS A 651 -15.24 2.79 14.64
C HIS A 651 -15.71 1.33 14.48
N GLU A 652 -14.87 0.37 14.87
CA GLU A 652 -15.18 -1.07 14.69
C GLU A 652 -16.45 -1.49 15.44
N ILE A 653 -16.73 -0.89 16.61
CA ILE A 653 -17.98 -1.11 17.35
C ILE A 653 -19.19 -0.71 16.51
N GLU A 654 -19.19 0.51 15.97
CA GLU A 654 -20.29 1.04 15.17
C GLU A 654 -20.53 0.17 13.94
N ARG A 655 -19.45 -0.32 13.34
CA ARG A 655 -19.52 -1.24 12.18
C ARG A 655 -20.16 -2.57 12.54
N GLN A 656 -19.78 -3.16 13.68
CA GLN A 656 -20.40 -4.41 14.10
C GLN A 656 -21.88 -4.20 14.43
N LEU A 657 -22.25 -3.06 15.01
CA LEU A 657 -23.63 -2.69 15.27
C LEU A 657 -24.47 -2.45 13.99
N ASP A 658 -23.84 -2.04 12.87
CA ASP A 658 -24.53 -1.96 11.56
C ASP A 658 -25.14 -3.32 11.15
N ILE A 659 -24.56 -4.44 11.56
CA ILE A 659 -25.11 -5.78 11.31
C ILE A 659 -26.38 -5.99 12.12
N LEU A 660 -26.44 -5.47 13.36
CA LEU A 660 -27.66 -5.52 14.17
C LEU A 660 -28.76 -4.65 13.57
N HIS A 661 -28.41 -3.46 13.08
CA HIS A 661 -29.37 -2.62 12.35
C HIS A 661 -29.90 -3.34 11.10
N PHE A 662 -29.02 -4.03 10.36
CA PHE A 662 -29.42 -4.83 9.22
C PHE A 662 -30.37 -5.99 9.60
N LEU A 663 -30.25 -6.54 10.81
CA LEU A 663 -31.14 -7.56 11.34
C LEU A 663 -32.45 -6.98 11.91
N GLY A 664 -32.60 -5.65 11.95
CA GLY A 664 -33.76 -4.95 12.46
C GLY A 664 -33.67 -4.52 13.93
N ALA A 665 -32.55 -4.71 14.59
CA ALA A 665 -32.33 -4.25 15.96
C ALA A 665 -32.01 -2.73 16.02
N GLN A 666 -32.21 -2.15 17.18
CA GLN A 666 -31.85 -0.75 17.49
C GLN A 666 -30.91 -0.71 18.69
N PRO A 667 -29.61 -1.00 18.49
CA PRO A 667 -28.65 -1.06 19.59
C PRO A 667 -28.47 0.33 20.23
N LYS A 668 -28.39 0.35 21.57
CA LYS A 668 -28.33 1.59 22.37
C LYS A 668 -27.07 1.67 23.22
N ASP A 669 -26.55 0.54 23.66
CA ASP A 669 -25.41 0.47 24.58
C ASP A 669 -24.14 0.05 23.89
N THR A 670 -23.19 0.98 23.79
CA THR A 670 -21.88 0.78 23.14
C THR A 670 -20.73 0.56 24.12
N ARG A 671 -21.02 0.38 25.44
CA ARG A 671 -19.96 0.18 26.45
C ARG A 671 -19.23 -1.15 26.21
N LEU A 672 -17.92 -1.11 26.33
CA LEU A 672 -17.09 -2.30 26.28
C LEU A 672 -17.16 -3.10 27.57
N GLU A 673 -17.00 -4.42 27.45
CA GLU A 673 -16.94 -5.35 28.56
C GLU A 673 -15.86 -6.42 28.37
N VAL A 674 -15.30 -6.88 29.47
CA VAL A 674 -14.53 -8.14 29.56
C VAL A 674 -15.06 -8.97 30.73
N TRP A 675 -15.18 -10.25 30.53
CA TRP A 675 -15.84 -11.17 31.44
C TRP A 675 -14.81 -12.01 32.21
N THR A 676 -14.56 -11.65 33.45
CA THR A 676 -13.65 -12.35 34.38
C THR A 676 -14.43 -13.30 35.30
N SER A 677 -13.83 -14.41 35.67
CA SER A 677 -14.36 -15.34 36.70
C SER A 677 -13.91 -14.93 38.10
N LYS A 678 -14.52 -15.55 39.12
CA LYS A 678 -14.07 -15.40 40.53
C LYS A 678 -12.61 -15.82 40.70
N ASP A 679 -12.17 -16.86 40.00
CA ASP A 679 -10.80 -17.36 40.05
C ASP A 679 -9.81 -16.35 39.43
N ASP A 680 -10.19 -15.69 38.33
CA ASP A 680 -9.38 -14.64 37.71
C ASP A 680 -9.25 -13.40 38.63
N GLU A 681 -10.33 -13.05 39.31
CA GLU A 681 -10.32 -11.94 40.28
C GLU A 681 -9.51 -12.30 41.52
N GLN A 682 -9.56 -13.56 41.97
CA GLN A 682 -8.72 -14.06 43.08
C GLN A 682 -7.25 -14.07 42.68
N PHE A 683 -6.96 -14.61 41.49
CA PHE A 683 -5.59 -14.58 40.95
C PHE A 683 -5.02 -13.14 40.98
N ALA A 684 -5.80 -12.17 40.55
CA ALA A 684 -5.35 -10.77 40.52
C ALA A 684 -5.05 -10.21 41.92
N ARG A 685 -5.88 -10.56 42.94
CA ARG A 685 -5.63 -10.18 44.32
C ARG A 685 -4.35 -10.81 44.85
N ASP A 686 -4.23 -12.13 44.70
CA ASP A 686 -3.09 -12.89 45.23
C ASP A 686 -1.78 -12.47 44.55
N PHE A 687 -1.84 -12.24 43.25
CA PHE A 687 -0.69 -11.78 42.47
C PHE A 687 -0.20 -10.40 42.96
N LEU A 688 -1.08 -9.44 43.11
CA LEU A 688 -0.72 -8.08 43.52
C LEU A 688 -0.22 -8.07 45.00
N SER A 689 -0.93 -8.75 45.92
CA SER A 689 -0.52 -8.84 47.32
C SER A 689 0.81 -9.57 47.50
N GLY A 690 1.06 -10.61 46.69
CA GLY A 690 2.34 -11.34 46.70
C GLY A 690 3.53 -10.51 46.24
N HIS A 691 3.26 -9.37 45.53
CA HIS A 691 4.26 -8.38 45.14
C HIS A 691 4.25 -7.14 46.03
N GLY A 692 3.56 -7.20 47.17
CA GLY A 692 3.50 -6.12 48.16
C GLY A 692 2.62 -4.94 47.76
N ILE A 693 1.74 -5.10 46.77
CA ILE A 693 0.80 -4.09 46.32
C ILE A 693 -0.51 -4.28 47.09
N VAL A 694 -0.88 -3.30 47.88
CA VAL A 694 -2.12 -3.28 48.63
C VAL A 694 -2.84 -1.94 48.42
N PRO A 695 -4.18 -1.90 48.41
CA PRO A 695 -4.86 -0.62 48.36
C PRO A 695 -4.48 0.29 49.57
N PRO A 696 -4.17 1.58 49.35
CA PRO A 696 -4.43 2.39 48.16
C PRO A 696 -3.28 2.60 47.20
N ASP A 697 -2.35 1.64 47.08
CA ASP A 697 -1.18 1.80 46.22
C ASP A 697 -1.55 2.21 44.80
N PHE A 698 -0.69 3.04 44.19
CA PHE A 698 -0.91 3.61 42.87
C PHE A 698 -0.29 2.75 41.82
N LEU A 699 -1.14 2.12 40.97
CA LEU A 699 -0.73 1.09 40.03
C LEU A 699 -0.96 1.52 38.58
N ILE A 700 0.10 1.54 37.78
CA ILE A 700 0.07 1.91 36.37
C ILE A 700 0.53 0.76 35.49
N ALA A 701 -0.27 0.44 34.48
CA ALA A 701 0.06 -0.57 33.49
C ALA A 701 0.74 0.05 32.27
N LEU A 702 1.92 -0.43 31.90
CA LEU A 702 2.65 -0.09 30.68
C LEU A 702 2.65 -1.28 29.72
N ALA A 703 2.18 -1.09 28.48
CA ALA A 703 2.16 -2.10 27.43
C ALA A 703 3.06 -1.67 26.24
N PRO A 704 4.37 -1.95 26.31
CA PRO A 704 5.32 -1.54 25.29
C PRO A 704 5.25 -2.38 24.01
N GLY A 705 4.53 -3.53 24.05
CA GLY A 705 4.38 -4.45 22.95
C GLY A 705 3.35 -3.99 21.90
N ALA A 706 3.51 -4.50 20.68
CA ALA A 706 2.52 -4.52 19.61
C ALA A 706 2.88 -5.63 18.62
N ALA A 707 1.89 -6.16 17.90
CA ALA A 707 2.06 -7.25 16.94
C ALA A 707 3.14 -6.94 15.87
N TRP A 708 3.25 -5.68 15.47
CA TRP A 708 4.19 -5.20 14.47
C TRP A 708 5.21 -4.24 15.08
N ALA A 709 6.50 -4.43 14.81
CA ALA A 709 7.58 -3.61 15.37
C ALA A 709 7.41 -2.11 15.07
N TYR A 710 6.92 -1.76 13.88
CA TYR A 710 6.67 -0.38 13.47
C TYR A 710 5.45 0.29 14.15
N ARG A 711 4.70 -0.44 15.00
CA ARG A 711 3.65 0.10 15.88
C ARG A 711 4.14 0.32 17.30
N ARG A 712 5.40 0.03 17.59
CA ARG A 712 5.96 0.12 18.95
C ARG A 712 6.61 1.46 19.16
N TRP A 713 6.16 2.15 20.19
CA TRP A 713 6.87 3.32 20.71
C TRP A 713 8.18 2.85 21.35
N PRO A 714 9.30 3.61 21.24
CA PRO A 714 10.60 3.18 21.73
C PRO A 714 10.61 2.76 23.21
N ALA A 715 11.30 1.68 23.52
CA ALA A 715 11.32 1.11 24.88
C ALA A 715 12.01 2.02 25.91
N ASP A 716 13.05 2.75 25.48
CA ASP A 716 13.77 3.75 26.29
C ASP A 716 12.83 4.87 26.77
N ARG A 717 11.86 5.28 25.96
CA ARG A 717 10.88 6.29 26.32
C ARG A 717 9.84 5.76 27.33
N PHE A 718 9.47 4.47 27.24
CA PHE A 718 8.68 3.83 28.31
C PHE A 718 9.45 3.79 29.61
N VAL A 719 10.77 3.58 29.56
CA VAL A 719 11.65 3.61 30.76
C VAL A 719 11.70 5.02 31.34
N GLU A 720 11.96 6.06 30.53
CA GLU A 720 11.98 7.45 30.95
C GLU A 720 10.67 7.85 31.64
N LEU A 721 9.55 7.51 30.99
CA LEU A 721 8.23 7.82 31.51
C LEU A 721 7.89 7.03 32.79
N GLY A 722 8.28 5.74 32.84
CA GLY A 722 8.08 4.91 34.02
C GLY A 722 8.85 5.41 35.24
N ARG A 723 10.10 5.87 35.06
CA ARG A 723 10.88 6.52 36.13
C ARG A 723 10.18 7.78 36.66
N TRP A 724 9.77 8.65 35.74
CA TRP A 724 9.02 9.85 36.12
C TRP A 724 7.74 9.52 36.91
N LEU A 725 7.00 8.48 36.53
CA LEU A 725 5.80 8.04 37.26
C LEU A 725 6.14 7.51 38.66
N GLN A 726 7.23 6.77 38.79
CA GLN A 726 7.70 6.26 40.08
C GLN A 726 8.19 7.39 41.00
N GLU A 727 8.98 8.33 40.47
CA GLU A 727 9.53 9.46 41.22
C GLU A 727 8.46 10.48 41.65
N THR A 728 7.47 10.71 40.76
CA THR A 728 6.48 11.76 41.01
C THR A 728 5.27 11.27 41.81
N TYR A 729 4.86 10.01 41.61
CA TYR A 729 3.62 9.46 42.14
C TYR A 729 3.84 8.23 43.03
N ASN A 730 5.08 7.81 43.25
CA ASN A 730 5.42 6.55 43.95
C ASN A 730 4.66 5.33 43.34
N ALA A 731 4.49 5.33 42.00
CA ALA A 731 3.64 4.38 41.31
C ALA A 731 4.31 3.02 41.14
N PHE A 732 3.56 1.97 41.39
CA PHE A 732 3.94 0.63 40.88
C PHE A 732 3.72 0.53 39.37
N ILE A 733 4.71 0.04 38.66
CA ILE A 733 4.66 -0.14 37.20
C ILE A 733 4.47 -1.62 36.86
N LEU A 734 3.34 -1.94 36.24
CA LEU A 734 3.06 -3.26 35.68
C LEU A 734 3.40 -3.27 34.20
N ILE A 735 4.39 -4.07 33.80
CA ILE A 735 4.74 -4.24 32.39
C ILE A 735 3.91 -5.39 31.80
N ILE A 736 3.06 -5.05 30.83
CA ILE A 736 2.16 -6.00 30.16
C ILE A 736 2.66 -6.30 28.75
N ALA A 737 2.94 -7.57 28.47
CA ALA A 737 3.37 -8.03 27.17
C ALA A 737 2.98 -9.50 26.93
N GLY A 738 2.89 -9.90 25.66
CA GLY A 738 2.63 -11.28 25.26
C GLY A 738 3.85 -12.19 25.40
N LYS A 739 3.65 -13.50 25.24
CA LYS A 739 4.74 -14.50 25.30
C LYS A 739 5.86 -14.24 24.28
N GLY A 740 5.55 -13.66 23.12
CA GLY A 740 6.54 -13.33 22.10
C GLY A 740 7.24 -11.97 22.29
N GLU A 741 6.95 -11.26 23.36
CA GLU A 741 7.46 -9.89 23.64
C GLU A 741 8.21 -9.81 24.97
N GLN A 742 8.61 -10.95 25.54
CA GLN A 742 9.28 -11.01 26.84
C GLN A 742 10.62 -10.27 26.86
N ASP A 743 11.36 -10.26 25.73
CA ASP A 743 12.63 -9.55 25.65
C ASP A 743 12.43 -8.04 25.71
N LEU A 744 11.40 -7.52 25.02
CA LEU A 744 11.02 -6.11 25.11
C LEU A 744 10.57 -5.72 26.52
N ALA A 745 9.77 -6.56 27.15
CA ALA A 745 9.33 -6.35 28.54
C ALA A 745 10.53 -6.34 29.51
N ARG A 746 11.49 -7.25 29.36
CA ARG A 746 12.74 -7.29 30.13
C ARG A 746 13.60 -6.04 29.91
N GLN A 747 13.65 -5.54 28.69
CA GLN A 747 14.37 -4.29 28.39
C GLN A 747 13.80 -3.12 29.20
N VAL A 748 12.48 -2.97 29.25
CA VAL A 748 11.82 -1.93 30.05
C VAL A 748 12.03 -2.17 31.56
N GLU A 749 11.86 -3.40 32.03
CA GLU A 749 12.08 -3.79 33.43
C GLU A 749 13.51 -3.46 33.91
N THR A 750 14.52 -3.88 33.11
CA THR A 750 15.93 -3.62 33.41
C THR A 750 16.24 -2.11 33.36
N GLY A 751 15.59 -1.35 32.47
CA GLY A 751 15.75 0.09 32.40
C GLY A 751 15.20 0.82 33.64
N LEU A 752 14.12 0.30 34.23
CA LEU A 752 13.50 0.90 35.44
C LEU A 752 14.27 0.59 36.72
N GLN A 753 14.76 -0.65 36.88
CA GLN A 753 15.64 -1.13 37.99
C GLN A 753 15.14 -0.79 39.39
N THR A 754 13.83 -0.88 39.65
CA THR A 754 13.23 -0.56 40.95
C THR A 754 12.35 -1.70 41.46
N ARG A 755 12.19 -1.82 42.81
CA ARG A 755 11.24 -2.72 43.46
C ARG A 755 9.77 -2.44 43.10
N LEU A 756 9.49 -1.25 42.57
CA LEU A 756 8.16 -0.83 42.15
C LEU A 756 7.83 -1.30 40.74
N THR A 757 8.66 -2.15 40.12
CA THR A 757 8.45 -2.65 38.77
C THR A 757 8.13 -4.14 38.77
N ILE A 758 7.03 -4.52 38.12
CA ILE A 758 6.55 -5.90 38.02
C ILE A 758 6.33 -6.28 36.57
N ASN A 759 6.95 -7.32 36.13
CA ASN A 759 6.85 -7.82 34.76
C ASN A 759 5.85 -8.97 34.65
N LEU A 760 4.72 -8.74 33.96
CA LEU A 760 3.68 -9.74 33.70
C LEU A 760 3.84 -10.47 32.37
N ALA A 761 4.89 -10.22 31.60
CA ALA A 761 5.02 -10.73 30.24
C ALA A 761 4.93 -12.27 30.19
N GLY A 762 3.89 -12.77 29.57
CA GLY A 762 3.63 -14.20 29.41
C GLY A 762 3.23 -14.96 30.70
N ARG A 763 2.96 -14.28 31.80
CA ARG A 763 2.61 -14.86 33.10
C ARG A 763 1.10 -14.95 33.37
N THR A 764 0.28 -14.40 32.47
CA THR A 764 -1.19 -14.35 32.64
C THR A 764 -1.91 -14.89 31.43
N THR A 765 -3.11 -15.43 31.63
CA THR A 765 -4.11 -15.57 30.58
C THR A 765 -4.73 -14.20 30.26
N LEU A 766 -5.50 -14.10 29.16
CA LEU A 766 -6.13 -12.82 28.78
C LEU A 766 -7.14 -12.35 29.84
N ARG A 767 -7.89 -13.26 30.48
CA ARG A 767 -8.83 -12.91 31.54
C ARG A 767 -8.13 -12.52 32.84
N GLN A 768 -7.08 -13.23 33.22
CA GLN A 768 -6.25 -12.86 34.38
C GLN A 768 -5.63 -11.48 34.19
N MET A 769 -5.13 -11.17 32.98
CA MET A 769 -4.65 -9.86 32.64
C MET A 769 -5.77 -8.79 32.78
N ALA A 770 -6.98 -9.08 32.32
CA ALA A 770 -8.13 -8.18 32.49
C ALA A 770 -8.46 -7.94 33.97
N ALA A 771 -8.41 -9.01 34.80
CA ALA A 771 -8.65 -8.91 36.23
C ALA A 771 -7.59 -8.07 36.97
N VAL A 772 -6.32 -8.18 36.53
CA VAL A 772 -5.23 -7.32 37.04
C VAL A 772 -5.41 -5.89 36.58
N LEU A 773 -5.73 -5.67 35.29
CA LEU A 773 -5.97 -4.34 34.73
C LEU A 773 -7.10 -3.60 35.45
N LYS A 774 -8.19 -4.27 35.80
CA LYS A 774 -9.29 -3.66 36.60
C LYS A 774 -8.84 -2.98 37.89
N ARG A 775 -7.66 -3.35 38.40
CA ARG A 775 -7.05 -2.79 39.61
C ARG A 775 -6.04 -1.68 39.34
N CYS A 776 -5.71 -1.46 38.07
CA CYS A 776 -4.82 -0.38 37.69
C CYS A 776 -5.54 0.98 37.72
N ASN A 777 -4.83 2.01 38.05
CA ASN A 777 -5.33 3.39 38.08
C ASN A 777 -5.25 4.04 36.69
N LEU A 778 -4.28 3.55 35.86
CA LEU A 778 -4.04 4.07 34.54
C LEU A 778 -3.39 2.99 33.67
N PHE A 779 -3.67 3.05 32.37
CA PHE A 779 -3.01 2.24 31.34
C PHE A 779 -2.36 3.15 30.30
N LEU A 780 -1.13 2.83 29.92
CA LEU A 780 -0.44 3.40 28.77
C LEU A 780 0.08 2.28 27.85
N GLY A 781 -0.18 2.35 26.59
CA GLY A 781 0.35 1.35 25.65
C GLY A 781 0.14 1.69 24.18
N ASN A 782 0.80 0.90 23.35
CA ASN A 782 0.66 1.01 21.90
C ASN A 782 -0.71 0.53 21.40
N ASP A 783 -1.06 0.84 20.14
CA ASP A 783 -2.19 0.27 19.40
C ASP A 783 -2.08 -1.27 19.36
N SER A 784 -2.67 -1.93 20.35
CA SER A 784 -2.55 -3.37 20.57
C SER A 784 -3.71 -3.94 21.41
N GLY A 785 -3.83 -5.28 21.46
CA GLY A 785 -4.86 -5.97 22.22
C GLY A 785 -5.01 -5.56 23.69
N PRO A 786 -3.92 -5.44 24.48
CA PRO A 786 -3.98 -4.97 25.87
C PRO A 786 -4.66 -3.61 26.06
N MET A 787 -4.50 -2.66 25.13
CA MET A 787 -5.18 -1.37 25.18
C MET A 787 -6.71 -1.50 25.16
N HIS A 788 -7.23 -2.37 24.29
CA HIS A 788 -8.67 -2.64 24.23
C HIS A 788 -9.18 -3.37 25.46
N ILE A 789 -8.40 -4.29 26.04
CA ILE A 789 -8.75 -4.97 27.29
C ILE A 789 -8.77 -3.96 28.44
N ALA A 790 -7.81 -3.05 28.51
CA ALA A 790 -7.78 -1.99 29.54
C ALA A 790 -9.01 -1.07 29.43
N ALA A 791 -9.34 -0.62 28.22
CA ALA A 791 -10.53 0.19 27.98
C ALA A 791 -11.82 -0.55 28.38
N ALA A 792 -11.92 -1.85 28.06
CA ALA A 792 -13.06 -2.70 28.40
C ALA A 792 -13.10 -3.07 29.91
N SER A 793 -11.98 -2.98 30.61
CA SER A 793 -11.87 -3.13 32.06
C SER A 793 -12.24 -1.85 32.83
N GLY A 794 -12.57 -0.76 32.14
CA GLY A 794 -12.92 0.53 32.73
C GLY A 794 -11.72 1.36 33.19
N VAL A 795 -10.49 0.94 32.87
CA VAL A 795 -9.27 1.66 33.27
C VAL A 795 -9.08 2.87 32.35
N PRO A 796 -8.85 4.07 32.88
CA PRO A 796 -8.42 5.20 32.09
C PRO A 796 -7.19 4.85 31.25
N SER A 797 -7.28 5.01 29.93
CA SER A 797 -6.25 4.51 29.05
C SER A 797 -5.71 5.60 28.12
N VAL A 798 -4.40 5.62 27.93
CA VAL A 798 -3.72 6.43 26.93
C VAL A 798 -3.13 5.48 25.87
N GLY A 799 -3.65 5.57 24.65
CA GLY A 799 -3.20 4.76 23.50
C GLY A 799 -2.23 5.55 22.61
N LEU A 800 -1.11 4.93 22.27
CA LEU A 800 -0.13 5.49 21.34
C LEU A 800 -0.35 4.91 19.93
N PHE A 801 -0.72 5.79 18.99
CA PHE A 801 -1.06 5.41 17.64
C PHE A 801 0.00 5.86 16.64
N GLY A 802 0.59 4.89 15.98
CA GLY A 802 1.45 5.08 14.82
C GLY A 802 0.67 4.83 13.50
N PRO A 803 1.05 3.81 12.73
CA PRO A 803 0.51 3.54 11.39
C PRO A 803 -0.89 2.89 11.38
N GLY A 804 -1.50 2.65 12.54
CA GLY A 804 -2.80 1.99 12.68
C GLY A 804 -3.98 2.79 12.13
N GLU A 805 -5.10 2.12 11.89
CA GLU A 805 -6.38 2.75 11.51
C GLU A 805 -7.03 3.40 12.74
N TYR A 806 -6.61 4.60 13.09
CA TYR A 806 -7.04 5.32 14.29
C TYR A 806 -8.57 5.42 14.41
N GLU A 807 -9.26 5.87 13.36
CA GLU A 807 -10.72 6.06 13.37
C GLU A 807 -11.45 4.76 13.70
N ARG A 808 -10.85 3.64 13.37
CA ARG A 808 -11.41 2.32 13.56
C ARG A 808 -11.10 1.71 14.92
N PHE A 809 -9.87 1.90 15.41
CA PHE A 809 -9.35 1.14 16.55
C PHE A 809 -8.90 1.98 17.75
N ARG A 810 -9.19 3.29 17.77
CA ARG A 810 -8.92 4.07 18.97
C ARG A 810 -9.61 3.46 20.21
N PRO A 811 -9.06 3.58 21.41
CA PRO A 811 -9.69 3.05 22.63
C PRO A 811 -11.05 3.71 22.84
N TRP A 812 -12.07 2.89 22.98
CA TRP A 812 -13.46 3.35 23.08
C TRP A 812 -13.81 3.78 24.50
N GLY A 813 -14.55 4.87 24.64
CA GLY A 813 -15.03 5.40 25.92
C GLY A 813 -14.47 6.76 26.26
N LYS A 814 -15.23 7.55 27.03
CA LYS A 814 -14.91 8.96 27.37
C LYS A 814 -13.64 9.13 28.22
N ASN A 815 -13.25 8.10 28.97
CA ASN A 815 -12.09 8.13 29.85
C ASN A 815 -10.78 7.82 29.14
N ASN A 816 -10.81 7.51 27.85
CA ASN A 816 -9.66 7.11 27.07
C ASN A 816 -9.16 8.25 26.21
N GLU A 817 -7.85 8.31 26.01
CA GLU A 817 -7.17 9.31 25.21
C GLU A 817 -6.22 8.66 24.23
N THR A 818 -5.92 9.32 23.13
CA THR A 818 -5.04 8.80 22.12
C THR A 818 -4.06 9.86 21.69
N ILE A 819 -2.78 9.50 21.64
CA ILE A 819 -1.72 10.35 21.14
C ILE A 819 -1.30 9.82 19.77
N ARG A 820 -1.31 10.68 18.77
CA ARG A 820 -0.87 10.39 17.40
C ARG A 820 -0.27 11.63 16.76
N LEU A 821 0.67 11.41 15.87
CA LEU A 821 1.18 12.46 15.00
C LEU A 821 0.39 12.43 13.70
N GLY A 822 -0.67 12.88 13.45
CA GLY A 822 -1.53 12.89 12.25
C GLY A 822 -0.83 12.88 10.88
N LEU A 823 0.21 12.05 10.69
CA LEU A 823 0.97 11.98 9.46
C LEU A 823 0.09 11.47 8.32
N THR A 824 0.21 12.07 7.15
CA THR A 824 -0.60 11.77 5.96
C THR A 824 -0.42 10.37 5.41
N CYS A 825 0.66 9.68 5.80
CA CYS A 825 0.84 8.27 5.48
C CYS A 825 -0.04 7.33 6.32
N ASN A 826 -0.73 7.82 7.36
CA ASN A 826 -1.63 7.01 8.16
C ASN A 826 -3.06 7.00 7.58
N PRO A 827 -3.76 5.86 7.62
CA PRO A 827 -3.23 4.54 7.97
C PRO A 827 -2.37 3.95 6.84
N CYS A 828 -1.27 3.29 7.19
CA CYS A 828 -0.46 2.57 6.21
C CYS A 828 -0.49 1.05 6.47
N SER A 829 -0.24 0.26 5.40
CA SER A 829 -0.10 -1.18 5.45
C SER A 829 1.29 -1.56 6.00
N GLU A 830 1.53 -2.85 6.17
CA GLU A 830 2.68 -3.49 6.83
C GLU A 830 4.10 -3.00 6.45
N ASN A 831 4.24 -2.21 5.40
CA ASN A 831 5.51 -1.66 4.95
C ASN A 831 5.55 -0.15 5.18
N CYS A 832 6.30 0.28 6.19
CA CYS A 832 6.61 1.69 6.34
C CYS A 832 7.47 2.15 5.15
N ARG A 833 7.10 3.27 4.53
CA ARG A 833 7.87 3.86 3.42
C ARG A 833 9.15 4.57 3.90
N PHE A 834 9.24 4.83 5.19
CA PHE A 834 10.44 5.34 5.84
C PHE A 834 11.20 4.17 6.47
N ASN A 835 12.51 4.28 6.60
CA ASN A 835 13.32 3.28 7.28
C ASN A 835 12.89 3.09 8.74
N GLU A 836 12.27 4.12 9.33
CA GLU A 836 11.74 4.14 10.69
C GLU A 836 10.29 4.59 10.69
N ALA A 837 9.50 4.08 11.63
CA ALA A 837 8.09 4.43 11.77
C ALA A 837 7.91 5.80 12.46
N ARG A 838 8.17 6.90 11.74
CA ARG A 838 8.14 8.29 12.26
C ARG A 838 6.84 8.64 12.99
N CYS A 839 5.72 8.10 12.55
CA CYS A 839 4.41 8.32 13.16
C CYS A 839 4.31 7.88 14.62
N ILE A 840 5.03 6.83 15.01
CA ILE A 840 5.08 6.36 16.40
C ILE A 840 6.34 6.84 17.12
N GLN A 841 7.47 6.88 16.41
CA GLN A 841 8.74 7.33 16.99
C GLN A 841 8.79 8.84 17.22
N GLY A 842 8.07 9.64 16.43
CA GLY A 842 7.97 11.08 16.61
C GLY A 842 7.12 11.52 17.82
N ILE A 843 6.32 10.61 18.41
CA ILE A 843 5.60 10.92 19.66
C ILE A 843 6.62 11.14 20.77
N THR A 844 6.68 12.34 21.34
CA THR A 844 7.65 12.70 22.38
C THR A 844 7.20 12.27 23.77
N VAL A 845 8.14 12.07 24.70
CA VAL A 845 7.83 11.78 26.11
C VAL A 845 7.04 12.94 26.73
N ALA A 846 7.36 14.19 26.38
CA ALA A 846 6.65 15.38 26.86
C ALA A 846 5.15 15.36 26.49
N GLN A 847 4.80 14.97 25.26
CA GLN A 847 3.41 14.85 24.83
C GLN A 847 2.67 13.77 25.65
N VAL A 848 3.29 12.61 25.84
CA VAL A 848 2.71 11.50 26.61
C VAL A 848 2.57 11.91 28.07
N ARG A 849 3.58 12.53 28.66
CA ARG A 849 3.57 13.04 30.03
C ARG A 849 2.42 14.04 30.26
N SER A 850 2.26 15.01 29.36
CA SER A 850 1.16 15.99 29.44
C SER A 850 -0.22 15.33 29.41
N ALA A 851 -0.44 14.31 28.58
CA ALA A 851 -1.69 13.55 28.56
C ALA A 851 -1.93 12.77 29.85
N LEU A 852 -0.89 12.14 30.41
CA LEU A 852 -0.97 11.43 31.69
C LEU A 852 -1.25 12.40 32.86
N GLU A 853 -0.56 13.55 32.92
CA GLU A 853 -0.77 14.57 33.94
C GLU A 853 -2.23 15.06 33.98
N LYS A 854 -2.85 15.30 32.82
CA LYS A 854 -4.29 15.65 32.74
C LYS A 854 -5.18 14.57 33.35
N LYS A 855 -4.86 13.28 33.11
CA LYS A 855 -5.61 12.16 33.67
C LYS A 855 -5.41 11.99 35.16
N LEU A 856 -4.28 12.44 35.68
CA LEU A 856 -3.87 12.31 37.07
C LEU A 856 -4.18 13.54 37.94
N GLN A 857 -4.43 14.74 37.37
CA GLN A 857 -4.69 16.00 38.06
C GLN A 857 -5.91 15.93 39.00
N GLY A 858 -6.94 15.18 38.63
CA GLY A 858 -8.13 15.00 39.49
C GLY A 858 -7.90 14.20 40.78
N ARG A 859 -6.74 13.54 40.95
CA ARG A 859 -6.43 12.70 42.13
C ARG A 859 -5.43 13.32 43.09
N ARG A 860 -4.57 14.22 42.66
CA ARG A 860 -3.67 15.00 43.55
C ARG A 860 -4.44 15.78 44.60
N HIS A 861 -5.66 16.23 44.32
CA HIS A 861 -6.49 16.98 45.27
C HIS A 861 -7.19 16.14 46.34
N LEU A 862 -7.27 14.80 46.17
CA LEU A 862 -7.90 13.92 47.16
C LEU A 862 -6.93 13.38 48.21
N GLU A 863 -5.63 13.30 47.93
CA GLU A 863 -4.61 12.82 48.88
C GLU A 863 -4.03 13.94 49.79
N ILE A 864 -4.06 15.21 49.33
CA ILE A 864 -3.56 16.36 50.16
C ILE A 864 -4.58 16.82 51.23
N LYS A 865 -5.80 16.25 51.28
CA LYS A 865 -6.81 16.54 52.32
C LYS A 865 -6.91 15.48 53.41
N LYS A 866 -5.92 14.62 53.58
CA LYS A 866 -5.88 13.59 54.61
C LYS A 866 -4.64 13.71 55.53
N ASP A 867 -4.12 14.92 55.75
CA ASP A 867 -3.22 15.23 56.85
C ASP A 867 -3.85 16.25 57.80
#